data_cadfad75d24c48668d6fb50b6062071f
#
_entry.id   cadfad75d24c48668d6fb50b6062071f
#
_cell.length_a   1.000
_cell.length_b   1.000
_cell.length_c   1.000
_cell.angle_alpha   90.00
_cell.angle_beta   90.00
_cell.angle_gamma   90.00
#
_symmetry.space_group_name_H-M   'P 1'
#
loop_
_entity.id
_entity.type
_entity.pdbx_description
1 polymer ?
#
loop_
_entity_poly.entity_id
_entity_poly.type
_entity_poly.pdbx_seq_one_letter_code
_entity_poly.pdbx_strand_id
1 'polypeptide(L)'
;MSARQFKVVGTRPSRPDGADKVTGRARFGADWNMPGQLVGRVLRSPYAHAVIESIDVGKALALPGVRAVVTAADFPEQENRTVPAGEMQVNLRDVTRNVMAREKVLYHGHAVAAVAATTDAVARAALKLIDVRYRVLPHVIDVEDAMKPDAPVLHEHIRTDGIEPRPTVASNIAKRVDFAKGDVARGFATAEVVIERRFRTAPVHQGYIEPHACLASAAQDGQVQLWTTTQGHFQVRGFCSRLLGVETSQIRVMAAEIGGGFGGKTVVYLEPVAVRLSQKSGRPVKMVMTREEVFRASGPTSGSSMRVKIGATRDGRIVAADATFALQAGAFPGSPVGPASMCSFACYDIDNIKVEGFDVVSNRPKVAAYRAPGAPISAWAVESTIDMLALELGMDPIDLRLRNAAKEGTKTHYGPVFNRIGLVECLEAAKASVHYNSPLKPGAARGVAAGFWFNVGADSSAAAHVGEDGTVTVISGNPDIGGSRAALAMMAAEELGIPYDKVRPIIADTASIGFNFVTGGSRVTFANGLAIINSVREVIGECKRRAARLWEVEPEAVVWENGEAKPASTNVGDFEPLSLAKLAGMAGKMGGPINGHSQINAQGAGPGFGVHVVDVEVDRETGIVTILRYTAIQDVGTAIHPGYVEGQMQGGAVQGIGWALNEEYIYDRNGRLDNAGFLDYRMPVASDLPMIETIMVEVPNPTHPYGVRGVGEVPIVPPMAAIGSAIARATGVRMTELPMSPPRLSAALDAPPPRLAAE
;
A
#
# COMPACT_ATOMS: atom_id res chain seq x y z
N MET A 1 -34.03 7.18 -3.94
CA MET A 1 -33.46 7.76 -5.18
C MET A 1 -33.39 6.63 -6.19
N SER A 2 -33.96 6.80 -7.42
CA SER A 2 -33.82 5.79 -8.47
C SER A 2 -32.33 5.60 -8.76
N ALA A 3 -31.88 4.35 -8.86
CA ALA A 3 -30.49 4.03 -9.21
C ALA A 3 -30.12 4.77 -10.51
N ARG A 4 -29.12 5.65 -10.44
CA ARG A 4 -28.61 6.35 -11.63
C ARG A 4 -28.08 5.29 -12.60
N GLN A 5 -28.67 5.18 -13.77
CA GLN A 5 -28.21 4.25 -14.79
C GLN A 5 -27.03 4.88 -15.54
N PHE A 6 -25.83 4.33 -15.37
CA PHE A 6 -24.61 4.77 -16.04
C PHE A 6 -24.51 4.12 -17.44
N LYS A 7 -23.82 4.79 -18.36
CA LYS A 7 -23.58 4.29 -19.73
C LYS A 7 -22.19 3.66 -19.89
N VAL A 8 -21.20 4.21 -19.21
CA VAL A 8 -19.78 3.80 -19.27
C VAL A 8 -19.33 3.20 -17.94
N VAL A 9 -19.62 3.87 -16.84
CA VAL A 9 -19.33 3.37 -15.48
C VAL A 9 -20.06 2.03 -15.27
N GLY A 10 -19.36 1.05 -14.67
CA GLY A 10 -19.89 -0.31 -14.47
C GLY A 10 -19.72 -1.25 -15.67
N THR A 11 -19.20 -0.77 -16.80
CA THR A 11 -18.87 -1.60 -17.96
C THR A 11 -17.44 -2.14 -17.87
N ARG A 12 -17.02 -2.95 -18.86
CA ARG A 12 -15.69 -3.62 -18.89
C ARG A 12 -14.92 -3.28 -20.18
N PRO A 13 -14.60 -2.01 -20.45
CA PRO A 13 -13.84 -1.65 -21.65
C PRO A 13 -12.40 -2.17 -21.56
N SER A 14 -11.76 -2.35 -22.71
CA SER A 14 -10.35 -2.71 -22.76
C SER A 14 -9.47 -1.62 -22.11
N ARG A 15 -8.43 -2.03 -21.41
CA ARG A 15 -7.52 -1.05 -20.80
C ARG A 15 -6.74 -0.26 -21.85
N PRO A 16 -6.57 1.06 -21.66
CA PRO A 16 -5.98 1.93 -22.68
C PRO A 16 -4.49 1.69 -22.91
N ASP A 17 -3.78 1.14 -21.93
CA ASP A 17 -2.34 0.84 -21.94
C ASP A 17 -2.04 -0.67 -22.16
N GLY A 18 -3.06 -1.49 -22.39
CA GLY A 18 -2.91 -2.95 -22.49
C GLY A 18 -2.03 -3.39 -23.66
N ALA A 19 -2.23 -2.79 -24.83
CA ALA A 19 -1.46 -3.10 -26.03
C ALA A 19 0.05 -2.81 -25.81
N ASP A 20 0.40 -1.69 -25.16
CA ASP A 20 1.79 -1.34 -24.92
C ASP A 20 2.47 -2.33 -23.96
N LYS A 21 1.73 -2.80 -22.94
CA LYS A 21 2.25 -3.79 -21.98
C LYS A 21 2.50 -5.16 -22.60
N VAL A 22 1.59 -5.68 -23.43
CA VAL A 22 1.73 -7.02 -24.02
C VAL A 22 2.63 -7.05 -25.24
N THR A 23 2.93 -5.90 -25.87
CA THR A 23 3.85 -5.79 -27.02
C THR A 23 5.25 -5.32 -26.64
N GLY A 24 5.52 -5.07 -25.35
CA GLY A 24 6.82 -4.59 -24.87
C GLY A 24 7.11 -3.12 -25.17
N ARG A 25 6.12 -2.32 -25.56
CA ARG A 25 6.28 -0.86 -25.77
C ARG A 25 6.21 -0.07 -24.47
N ALA A 26 5.55 -0.61 -23.44
CA ALA A 26 5.51 0.00 -22.11
C ALA A 26 6.93 0.11 -21.52
N ARG A 27 7.28 1.29 -21.01
CA ARG A 27 8.61 1.56 -20.45
C ARG A 27 8.59 1.54 -18.94
N PHE A 28 9.15 0.48 -18.37
CA PHE A 28 9.38 0.33 -16.94
C PHE A 28 10.67 1.05 -16.51
N GLY A 29 10.95 1.11 -15.22
CA GLY A 29 12.08 1.89 -14.69
C GLY A 29 13.44 1.51 -15.29
N ALA A 30 13.67 0.22 -15.57
CA ALA A 30 14.90 -0.27 -16.18
C ALA A 30 15.00 -0.06 -17.70
N ASP A 31 13.93 0.35 -18.40
CA ASP A 31 13.92 0.47 -19.86
C ASP A 31 14.33 1.88 -20.34
N TRP A 32 14.42 2.84 -19.43
CA TRP A 32 14.86 4.18 -19.77
C TRP A 32 16.37 4.24 -19.94
N ASN A 33 16.84 4.85 -21.03
CA ASN A 33 18.24 4.98 -21.38
C ASN A 33 18.55 6.37 -21.97
N MET A 34 19.76 6.85 -21.73
CA MET A 34 20.28 8.10 -22.28
C MET A 34 21.67 7.89 -22.90
N PRO A 35 22.02 8.60 -23.98
CA PRO A 35 23.36 8.59 -24.54
C PRO A 35 24.41 8.94 -23.46
N GLY A 36 25.51 8.20 -23.47
CA GLY A 36 26.60 8.46 -22.54
C GLY A 36 26.33 8.10 -21.08
N GLN A 37 25.22 7.41 -20.76
CA GLN A 37 24.90 7.02 -19.39
C GLN A 37 25.96 6.12 -18.76
N LEU A 38 26.08 6.22 -17.45
CA LEU A 38 26.88 5.35 -16.59
C LEU A 38 25.97 4.33 -15.90
N VAL A 39 26.56 3.23 -15.48
CA VAL A 39 25.91 2.23 -14.61
C VAL A 39 26.30 2.52 -13.16
N GLY A 40 25.29 2.74 -12.31
CA GLY A 40 25.46 2.90 -10.88
C GLY A 40 25.25 1.57 -10.12
N ARG A 41 26.12 1.30 -9.13
CA ARG A 41 26.03 0.15 -8.23
C ARG A 41 26.33 0.56 -6.79
N VAL A 42 25.71 -0.16 -5.82
CA VAL A 42 25.81 0.13 -4.40
C VAL A 42 26.66 -0.93 -3.69
N LEU A 43 27.62 -0.50 -2.87
CA LEU A 43 28.30 -1.36 -1.90
C LEU A 43 27.41 -1.49 -0.65
N ARG A 44 27.12 -2.72 -0.26
CA ARG A 44 26.25 -3.02 0.85
C ARG A 44 26.97 -3.70 1.99
N SER A 45 26.57 -3.39 3.23
CA SER A 45 27.12 -3.99 4.44
C SER A 45 26.93 -5.51 4.47
N PRO A 46 28.00 -6.28 4.81
CA PRO A 46 27.90 -7.70 5.08
C PRO A 46 27.45 -7.99 6.54
N TYR A 47 27.29 -6.96 7.38
CA TYR A 47 26.99 -7.09 8.78
C TYR A 47 25.59 -6.55 9.12
N ALA A 48 24.96 -7.18 10.10
CA ALA A 48 23.68 -6.72 10.63
C ALA A 48 23.83 -5.45 11.51
N HIS A 49 24.96 -5.31 12.23
CA HIS A 49 25.24 -4.15 13.06
C HIS A 49 26.75 -3.94 13.20
N ALA A 50 27.25 -2.81 12.77
CA ALA A 50 28.66 -2.44 12.94
C ALA A 50 28.88 -0.93 12.88
N VAL A 51 29.90 -0.43 13.56
CA VAL A 51 30.44 0.92 13.36
C VAL A 51 31.27 0.93 12.09
N ILE A 52 31.13 1.96 11.28
CA ILE A 52 32.00 2.26 10.15
C ILE A 52 33.16 3.09 10.68
N GLU A 53 34.37 2.50 10.77
CA GLU A 53 35.56 3.19 11.28
C GLU A 53 36.26 4.01 10.20
N SER A 54 36.26 3.50 8.94
CA SER A 54 36.76 4.22 7.76
C SER A 54 36.22 3.64 6.47
N ILE A 55 36.15 4.48 5.43
CA ILE A 55 35.85 4.09 4.05
C ILE A 55 36.96 4.68 3.15
N ASP A 56 37.78 3.84 2.51
CA ASP A 56 38.74 4.26 1.49
C ASP A 56 38.24 3.91 0.09
N VAL A 57 37.99 4.92 -0.70
CA VAL A 57 37.49 4.83 -2.08
C VAL A 57 38.61 5.06 -3.12
N GLY A 58 39.87 5.30 -2.71
CA GLY A 58 40.96 5.71 -3.57
C GLY A 58 41.24 4.72 -4.72
N LYS A 59 41.35 3.42 -4.42
CA LYS A 59 41.57 2.37 -5.41
C LYS A 59 40.41 2.22 -6.39
N ALA A 60 39.16 2.40 -5.91
CA ALA A 60 37.99 2.34 -6.77
C ALA A 60 37.94 3.52 -7.75
N LEU A 61 38.24 4.74 -7.28
CA LEU A 61 38.32 5.93 -8.13
C LEU A 61 39.43 5.85 -9.17
N ALA A 62 40.56 5.19 -8.88
CA ALA A 62 41.67 5.00 -9.79
C ALA A 62 41.39 3.95 -10.87
N LEU A 63 40.35 3.12 -10.76
CA LEU A 63 40.04 2.08 -11.74
C LEU A 63 39.54 2.72 -13.04
N PRO A 64 40.20 2.44 -14.20
CA PRO A 64 39.76 2.94 -15.50
C PRO A 64 38.27 2.61 -15.77
N GLY A 65 37.50 3.63 -16.14
CA GLY A 65 36.07 3.49 -16.42
C GLY A 65 35.17 3.90 -15.24
N VAL A 66 35.68 4.03 -14.02
CA VAL A 66 34.95 4.67 -12.90
C VAL A 66 34.95 6.17 -13.11
N ARG A 67 33.80 6.82 -12.85
CA ARG A 67 33.60 8.28 -13.04
C ARG A 67 33.21 9.00 -11.78
N ALA A 68 32.55 8.33 -10.83
CA ALA A 68 32.21 8.89 -9.53
C ALA A 68 32.07 7.78 -8.49
N VAL A 69 32.39 8.13 -7.25
CA VAL A 69 32.03 7.36 -6.04
C VAL A 69 31.39 8.31 -5.05
N VAL A 70 30.35 7.85 -4.37
CA VAL A 70 29.65 8.58 -3.29
C VAL A 70 29.59 7.74 -2.05
N THR A 71 29.64 8.43 -0.90
CA THR A 71 29.47 7.90 0.46
C THR A 71 28.50 8.80 1.22
N ALA A 72 28.22 8.53 2.48
CA ALA A 72 27.39 9.39 3.31
C ALA A 72 27.89 10.85 3.41
N ALA A 73 29.19 11.08 3.25
CA ALA A 73 29.79 12.41 3.27
C ALA A 73 29.31 13.32 2.11
N ASP A 74 28.82 12.72 1.02
CA ASP A 74 28.28 13.44 -0.14
C ASP A 74 26.85 13.91 0.04
N PHE A 75 26.19 13.55 1.15
CA PHE A 75 24.81 13.94 1.46
C PHE A 75 24.79 14.89 2.65
N PRO A 76 24.06 16.01 2.59
CA PRO A 76 23.95 16.93 3.71
C PRO A 76 23.27 16.25 4.92
N GLU A 77 23.68 16.64 6.12
CA GLU A 77 23.01 16.24 7.34
C GLU A 77 21.57 16.79 7.34
N GLN A 78 20.62 15.95 7.68
CA GLN A 78 19.22 16.34 7.72
C GLN A 78 18.73 16.59 9.14
N GLU A 79 17.79 17.51 9.27
CA GLU A 79 17.09 17.78 10.52
C GLU A 79 16.31 16.55 11.02
N ASN A 80 16.16 16.46 12.34
CA ASN A 80 15.28 15.51 12.99
C ASN A 80 13.81 15.97 12.80
N ARG A 81 13.28 15.84 11.58
CA ARG A 81 11.94 16.27 11.18
C ARG A 81 11.16 15.14 10.52
N THR A 82 9.95 14.92 11.00
CA THR A 82 9.03 13.92 10.46
C THR A 82 8.20 14.52 9.33
N VAL A 83 8.04 13.76 8.24
CA VAL A 83 7.25 14.13 7.05
C VAL A 83 6.39 12.95 6.58
N PRO A 84 5.25 13.20 5.91
CA PRO A 84 4.45 12.13 5.31
C PRO A 84 5.20 11.38 4.20
N ALA A 85 5.01 10.06 4.14
CA ALA A 85 5.52 9.17 3.10
C ALA A 85 4.47 8.08 2.81
N GLY A 86 3.52 8.38 1.94
CA GLY A 86 2.33 7.55 1.75
C GLY A 86 1.47 7.54 3.02
N GLU A 87 0.96 6.39 3.38
CA GLU A 87 0.17 6.18 4.60
C GLU A 87 1.03 6.17 5.88
N MET A 88 2.35 6.28 5.75
CA MET A 88 3.30 6.28 6.86
C MET A 88 3.95 7.65 7.02
N GLN A 89 4.59 7.85 8.17
CA GLN A 89 5.45 9.00 8.41
C GLN A 89 6.91 8.55 8.51
N VAL A 90 7.82 9.37 8.01
CA VAL A 90 9.27 9.11 8.06
C VAL A 90 10.03 10.31 8.58
N ASN A 91 11.13 10.08 9.26
CA ASN A 91 12.04 11.13 9.70
C ASN A 91 13.11 11.38 8.63
N LEU A 92 13.34 12.63 8.23
CA LEU A 92 14.28 12.98 7.15
C LEU A 92 15.72 12.55 7.46
N ARG A 93 16.18 12.74 8.70
CA ARG A 93 17.51 12.29 9.13
C ARG A 93 17.64 10.77 8.97
N ASP A 94 16.62 10.03 9.39
CA ASP A 94 16.61 8.57 9.31
C ASP A 94 16.53 8.08 7.87
N VAL A 95 15.74 8.76 6.99
CA VAL A 95 15.70 8.44 5.56
C VAL A 95 17.08 8.64 4.92
N THR A 96 17.78 9.74 5.22
CA THR A 96 19.14 9.97 4.70
C THR A 96 20.10 8.88 5.13
N ARG A 97 20.05 8.49 6.39
CA ARG A 97 20.89 7.43 6.95
C ARG A 97 20.53 6.04 6.42
N ASN A 98 19.26 5.81 6.08
CA ASN A 98 18.84 4.57 5.43
C ASN A 98 19.26 4.50 3.96
N VAL A 99 19.27 5.65 3.24
CA VAL A 99 19.77 5.75 1.87
C VAL A 99 21.29 5.48 1.81
N MET A 100 22.06 5.97 2.81
CA MET A 100 23.51 5.77 2.90
C MET A 100 23.95 5.81 4.36
N ALA A 101 24.50 4.70 4.85
CA ALA A 101 24.98 4.56 6.22
C ALA A 101 26.10 5.56 6.51
N ARG A 102 26.00 6.27 7.65
CA ARG A 102 26.97 7.31 8.03
C ARG A 102 27.95 6.79 9.08
N GLU A 103 27.52 6.58 10.32
CA GLU A 103 28.38 6.13 11.43
C GLU A 103 28.28 4.63 11.66
N LYS A 104 27.10 4.07 11.44
CA LYS A 104 26.80 2.65 11.68
C LYS A 104 26.05 2.06 10.51
N VAL A 105 26.33 0.80 10.19
CA VAL A 105 25.41 -0.05 9.46
C VAL A 105 24.49 -0.73 10.46
N LEU A 106 23.19 -0.78 10.13
CA LEU A 106 22.14 -1.19 11.06
C LEU A 106 21.40 -2.45 10.61
N TYR A 107 21.70 -2.94 9.41
CA TYR A 107 21.18 -4.21 8.89
C TYR A 107 22.08 -4.77 7.79
N HIS A 108 22.01 -6.07 7.58
CA HIS A 108 22.67 -6.74 6.46
C HIS A 108 22.08 -6.27 5.13
N GLY A 109 22.90 -5.65 4.29
CA GLY A 109 22.46 -5.02 3.04
C GLY A 109 22.34 -3.49 3.07
N HIS A 110 22.60 -2.84 4.23
CA HIS A 110 22.63 -1.38 4.34
C HIS A 110 23.66 -0.77 3.39
N ALA A 111 23.26 0.24 2.61
CA ALA A 111 24.15 0.91 1.65
C ALA A 111 25.26 1.68 2.37
N VAL A 112 26.52 1.55 1.89
CA VAL A 112 27.70 2.16 2.49
C VAL A 112 28.40 3.12 1.54
N ALA A 113 28.47 2.76 0.27
CA ALA A 113 29.02 3.58 -0.80
C ALA A 113 28.33 3.21 -2.13
N ALA A 114 28.48 4.05 -3.15
CA ALA A 114 28.02 3.73 -4.49
C ALA A 114 28.99 4.25 -5.53
N VAL A 115 29.08 3.56 -6.67
CA VAL A 115 29.95 3.92 -7.78
C VAL A 115 29.14 4.14 -9.05
N ALA A 116 29.61 5.03 -9.94
CA ALA A 116 29.16 5.17 -11.31
C ALA A 116 30.32 4.87 -12.25
N ALA A 117 30.11 3.90 -13.16
CA ALA A 117 31.14 3.45 -14.09
C ALA A 117 30.57 3.27 -15.51
N THR A 118 31.46 3.14 -16.50
CA THR A 118 31.09 3.03 -17.91
C THR A 118 30.36 1.73 -18.25
N THR A 119 30.60 0.67 -17.47
CA THR A 119 29.94 -0.64 -17.63
C THR A 119 29.59 -1.27 -16.27
N ASP A 120 28.67 -2.21 -16.26
CA ASP A 120 28.32 -2.97 -15.06
C ASP A 120 29.51 -3.77 -14.50
N ALA A 121 30.33 -4.36 -15.39
CA ALA A 121 31.50 -5.11 -14.98
C ALA A 121 32.53 -4.22 -14.24
N VAL A 122 32.80 -3.01 -14.76
CA VAL A 122 33.66 -2.04 -14.09
C VAL A 122 33.08 -1.56 -12.77
N ALA A 123 31.76 -1.29 -12.71
CA ALA A 123 31.10 -0.89 -11.46
C ALA A 123 31.23 -1.98 -10.39
N ARG A 124 31.00 -3.24 -10.74
CA ARG A 124 31.15 -4.39 -9.81
C ARG A 124 32.60 -4.59 -9.37
N ALA A 125 33.57 -4.42 -10.27
CA ALA A 125 35.00 -4.49 -9.94
C ALA A 125 35.38 -3.34 -8.95
N ALA A 126 34.91 -2.14 -9.22
CA ALA A 126 35.16 -0.98 -8.38
C ALA A 126 34.62 -1.15 -6.94
N LEU A 127 33.44 -1.74 -6.78
CA LEU A 127 32.89 -2.01 -5.43
C LEU A 127 33.80 -2.89 -4.59
N LYS A 128 34.51 -3.86 -5.20
CA LYS A 128 35.45 -4.75 -4.52
C LYS A 128 36.76 -4.05 -4.10
N LEU A 129 37.03 -2.86 -4.66
CA LEU A 129 38.22 -2.06 -4.36
C LEU A 129 37.98 -0.99 -3.30
N ILE A 130 36.72 -0.80 -2.88
CA ILE A 130 36.39 0.08 -1.74
C ILE A 130 36.73 -0.68 -0.46
N ASP A 131 37.66 -0.15 0.31
CA ASP A 131 38.06 -0.71 1.61
C ASP A 131 37.23 -0.07 2.74
N VAL A 132 36.44 -0.88 3.44
CA VAL A 132 35.61 -0.44 4.57
C VAL A 132 36.04 -1.18 5.83
N ARG A 133 36.47 -0.45 6.82
CA ARG A 133 36.80 -1.00 8.15
C ARG A 133 35.58 -0.93 9.06
N TYR A 134 35.21 -2.10 9.55
CA TYR A 134 34.06 -2.27 10.44
C TYR A 134 34.49 -2.75 11.82
N ARG A 135 33.84 -2.21 12.84
CA ARG A 135 33.86 -2.80 14.18
C ARG A 135 32.45 -3.35 14.44
N VAL A 136 32.37 -4.67 14.42
CA VAL A 136 31.08 -5.39 14.57
C VAL A 136 30.52 -5.15 15.98
N LEU A 137 29.21 -4.95 16.05
CA LEU A 137 28.45 -4.74 17.29
C LEU A 137 27.47 -5.89 17.53
N PRO A 138 27.03 -6.12 18.75
CA PRO A 138 25.87 -6.98 19.01
C PRO A 138 24.65 -6.49 18.25
N HIS A 139 23.80 -7.42 17.81
CA HIS A 139 22.59 -7.11 17.05
C HIS A 139 21.37 -7.80 17.66
N VAL A 140 20.19 -7.28 17.36
CA VAL A 140 18.89 -7.84 17.75
C VAL A 140 17.95 -7.84 16.56
N ILE A 141 17.34 -8.98 16.28
CA ILE A 141 16.53 -9.23 15.10
C ILE A 141 15.03 -9.34 15.46
N ASP A 142 14.73 -10.04 16.56
CA ASP A 142 13.34 -10.30 16.97
C ASP A 142 12.73 -9.10 17.71
N VAL A 143 11.43 -8.88 17.52
CA VAL A 143 10.73 -7.75 18.12
C VAL A 143 10.63 -7.87 19.66
N GLU A 144 10.40 -9.08 20.18
CA GLU A 144 10.30 -9.30 21.63
C GLU A 144 11.68 -9.15 22.29
N ASP A 145 12.72 -9.68 21.65
CA ASP A 145 14.10 -9.55 22.15
C ASP A 145 14.55 -8.07 22.13
N ALA A 146 14.17 -7.31 21.10
CA ALA A 146 14.48 -5.89 21.02
C ALA A 146 13.82 -5.03 22.11
N MET A 147 12.71 -5.50 22.68
CA MET A 147 12.00 -4.82 23.77
C MET A 147 12.58 -5.12 25.17
N LYS A 148 13.47 -6.09 25.29
CA LYS A 148 14.08 -6.45 26.59
C LYS A 148 14.97 -5.32 27.13
N PRO A 149 15.03 -5.12 28.43
CA PRO A 149 15.84 -4.04 29.02
C PRO A 149 17.36 -4.17 28.74
N ASP A 150 17.86 -5.37 28.51
CA ASP A 150 19.27 -5.71 28.24
C ASP A 150 19.56 -5.85 26.73
N ALA A 151 18.57 -5.57 25.83
CA ALA A 151 18.77 -5.65 24.41
C ALA A 151 19.82 -4.66 23.91
N PRO A 152 20.64 -5.02 22.91
CA PRO A 152 21.52 -4.08 22.23
C PRO A 152 20.73 -2.87 21.69
N VAL A 153 21.07 -1.67 22.12
CA VAL A 153 20.41 -0.43 21.69
C VAL A 153 20.95 0.00 20.33
N LEU A 154 20.07 0.14 19.34
CA LEU A 154 20.45 0.55 17.99
C LEU A 154 20.80 2.04 17.92
N HIS A 155 20.03 2.87 18.64
CA HIS A 155 20.11 4.33 18.62
C HIS A 155 20.14 4.91 20.03
N GLU A 156 21.28 5.44 20.44
CA GLU A 156 21.50 5.98 21.78
C GLU A 156 20.64 7.22 22.10
N HIS A 157 20.08 7.85 21.08
CA HIS A 157 19.25 9.05 21.22
C HIS A 157 17.74 8.78 21.28
N ILE A 158 17.29 7.57 20.94
CA ILE A 158 15.86 7.25 20.96
C ILE A 158 15.39 7.11 22.41
N ARG A 159 14.29 7.81 22.70
CA ARG A 159 13.50 7.70 23.94
C ARG A 159 12.08 7.41 23.53
N THR A 160 11.43 6.48 24.19
CA THR A 160 10.05 6.09 23.86
C THR A 160 9.13 7.32 23.88
N ASP A 161 8.59 7.67 22.73
CA ASP A 161 7.59 8.72 22.60
C ASP A 161 6.20 8.18 23.00
N GLY A 162 5.27 9.06 23.45
CA GLY A 162 3.94 8.67 23.89
C GLY A 162 3.86 8.08 25.31
N ILE A 163 4.90 8.29 26.13
CA ILE A 163 4.90 7.95 27.56
C ILE A 163 5.20 9.21 28.38
N GLU A 164 4.40 9.46 29.42
CA GLU A 164 4.62 10.55 30.35
C GLU A 164 4.82 10.02 31.79
N PRO A 165 5.84 10.49 32.52
CA PRO A 165 6.90 11.39 32.08
C PRO A 165 7.79 10.74 31.02
N ARG A 166 8.35 11.53 30.07
CA ARG A 166 9.19 11.02 29.00
C ARG A 166 10.40 10.26 29.57
N PRO A 167 10.67 9.03 29.11
CA PRO A 167 11.80 8.23 29.58
C PRO A 167 13.13 8.92 29.31
N THR A 168 14.08 8.76 30.22
CA THR A 168 15.45 9.31 30.13
C THR A 168 16.45 8.31 29.55
N VAL A 169 16.14 7.02 29.60
CA VAL A 169 17.00 5.92 29.14
C VAL A 169 16.71 5.64 27.64
N ALA A 170 17.76 5.34 26.88
CA ALA A 170 17.64 4.91 25.49
C ALA A 170 16.92 3.56 25.41
N SER A 171 16.09 3.40 24.38
CA SER A 171 15.29 2.20 24.18
C SER A 171 15.14 1.89 22.70
N ASN A 172 15.00 0.60 22.36
CA ASN A 172 14.56 0.19 21.01
C ASN A 172 13.05 0.38 20.79
N ILE A 173 12.28 0.65 21.84
CA ILE A 173 10.88 1.04 21.72
C ILE A 173 10.86 2.54 21.40
N ALA A 174 10.60 2.86 20.14
CA ALA A 174 10.66 4.25 19.67
C ALA A 174 9.39 5.03 20.02
N LYS A 175 8.23 4.38 20.02
CA LYS A 175 6.94 5.03 20.26
C LYS A 175 5.95 4.05 20.89
N ARG A 176 5.09 4.58 21.77
CA ARG A 176 3.84 3.97 22.22
C ARG A 176 2.65 4.73 21.64
N VAL A 177 1.62 4.02 21.22
CA VAL A 177 0.31 4.57 20.85
C VAL A 177 -0.77 3.89 21.67
N ASP A 178 -1.78 4.67 22.10
CA ASP A 178 -2.88 4.20 22.92
C ASP A 178 -4.19 4.65 22.28
N PHE A 179 -5.16 3.73 22.22
CA PHE A 179 -6.54 4.02 21.87
C PHE A 179 -7.47 3.39 22.91
N ALA A 180 -8.48 4.13 23.34
CA ALA A 180 -9.43 3.63 24.31
C ALA A 180 -10.85 4.14 24.01
N LYS A 181 -11.85 3.31 24.34
CA LYS A 181 -13.27 3.61 24.32
C LYS A 181 -13.94 2.92 25.50
N GLY A 182 -14.75 3.62 26.26
CA GLY A 182 -15.46 3.07 27.41
C GLY A 182 -14.56 2.68 28.60
N ASP A 183 -15.00 1.70 29.39
CA ASP A 183 -14.31 1.15 30.55
C ASP A 183 -14.11 -0.37 30.39
N VAL A 184 -12.89 -0.74 30.01
CA VAL A 184 -12.52 -2.14 29.72
C VAL A 184 -12.62 -3.04 30.96
N ALA A 185 -12.26 -2.53 32.16
CA ALA A 185 -12.32 -3.32 33.39
C ALA A 185 -13.79 -3.65 33.73
N ARG A 186 -14.66 -2.67 33.63
CA ARG A 186 -16.12 -2.85 33.79
C ARG A 186 -16.68 -3.82 32.74
N GLY A 187 -16.25 -3.68 31.48
CA GLY A 187 -16.68 -4.55 30.40
C GLY A 187 -16.31 -6.02 30.66
N PHE A 188 -15.06 -6.30 31.06
CA PHE A 188 -14.65 -7.66 31.41
C PHE A 188 -15.35 -8.21 32.66
N ALA A 189 -15.72 -7.38 33.60
CA ALA A 189 -16.47 -7.81 34.79
C ALA A 189 -17.89 -8.32 34.41
N THR A 190 -18.44 -7.95 33.27
CA THR A 190 -19.75 -8.42 32.76
C THR A 190 -19.61 -9.56 31.75
N ALA A 191 -18.38 -9.92 31.35
CA ALA A 191 -18.15 -11.00 30.41
C ALA A 191 -18.35 -12.37 31.06
N GLU A 192 -19.07 -13.25 30.38
CA GLU A 192 -19.31 -14.63 30.81
C GLU A 192 -18.33 -15.61 30.14
N VAL A 193 -17.78 -15.23 28.98
CA VAL A 193 -16.75 -15.96 28.25
C VAL A 193 -15.63 -15.00 27.91
N VAL A 194 -14.39 -15.38 28.19
CA VAL A 194 -13.19 -14.58 27.91
C VAL A 194 -12.18 -15.44 27.16
N ILE A 195 -11.74 -14.95 26.00
CA ILE A 195 -10.67 -15.56 25.22
C ILE A 195 -9.47 -14.61 25.21
N GLU A 196 -8.30 -15.13 25.58
CA GLU A 196 -7.02 -14.41 25.50
C GLU A 196 -5.98 -15.27 24.80
N ARG A 197 -5.27 -14.69 23.80
CA ARG A 197 -4.23 -15.37 23.04
C ARG A 197 -3.12 -14.42 22.62
N ARG A 198 -1.93 -14.99 22.43
CA ARG A 198 -0.78 -14.33 21.84
C ARG A 198 -0.58 -14.81 20.42
N PHE A 199 -0.15 -13.89 19.55
CA PHE A 199 0.09 -14.15 18.13
C PHE A 199 1.41 -13.53 17.69
N ARG A 200 2.02 -14.10 16.65
CA ARG A 200 3.26 -13.60 16.04
C ARG A 200 3.16 -13.64 14.52
N THR A 201 3.85 -12.69 13.87
CA THR A 201 4.07 -12.73 12.42
C THR A 201 5.54 -12.50 12.10
N ALA A 202 6.07 -13.22 11.13
CA ALA A 202 7.36 -12.89 10.52
C ALA A 202 7.21 -11.67 9.59
N PRO A 203 8.28 -10.90 9.33
CA PRO A 203 8.29 -9.94 8.22
C PRO A 203 8.15 -10.64 6.88
N VAL A 204 7.44 -10.00 5.95
CA VAL A 204 7.31 -10.49 4.57
C VAL A 204 7.59 -9.35 3.58
N HIS A 205 8.03 -9.70 2.37
CA HIS A 205 8.23 -8.75 1.29
C HIS A 205 6.93 -8.56 0.50
N GLN A 206 6.74 -7.38 -0.13
CA GLN A 206 5.56 -7.08 -0.96
C GLN A 206 5.49 -7.92 -2.25
N GLY A 207 6.55 -8.63 -2.60
CA GLY A 207 6.57 -9.57 -3.70
C GLY A 207 6.48 -8.97 -5.11
N TYR A 208 6.73 -7.66 -5.28
CA TYR A 208 6.69 -7.04 -6.62
C TYR A 208 7.78 -7.60 -7.53
N ILE A 209 7.38 -7.91 -8.79
CA ILE A 209 8.26 -8.52 -9.78
C ILE A 209 9.30 -7.52 -10.32
N GLU A 210 8.90 -6.27 -10.56
CA GLU A 210 9.81 -5.24 -11.03
C GLU A 210 10.74 -4.75 -9.92
N PRO A 211 12.09 -4.86 -10.06
CA PRO A 211 13.04 -4.28 -9.11
C PRO A 211 12.95 -2.74 -9.06
N HIS A 212 13.50 -2.13 -8.02
CA HIS A 212 13.73 -0.68 -8.01
C HIS A 212 14.71 -0.30 -9.12
N ALA A 213 14.36 0.72 -9.89
CA ALA A 213 15.18 1.23 -10.97
C ALA A 213 14.97 2.72 -11.17
N CYS A 214 16.05 3.44 -11.48
CA CYS A 214 15.99 4.85 -11.84
C CYS A 214 17.10 5.23 -12.83
N LEU A 215 16.86 6.33 -13.55
CA LEU A 215 17.83 7.00 -14.40
C LEU A 215 17.83 8.48 -14.02
N ALA A 216 18.95 8.99 -13.53
CA ALA A 216 19.13 10.39 -13.16
C ALA A 216 20.08 11.11 -14.14
N SER A 217 19.71 12.31 -14.54
CA SER A 217 20.55 13.20 -15.34
C SER A 217 20.59 14.60 -14.71
N ALA A 218 21.73 14.99 -14.16
CA ALA A 218 21.98 16.30 -13.60
C ALA A 218 22.80 17.14 -14.61
N ALA A 219 22.28 18.30 -14.98
CA ALA A 219 22.94 19.25 -15.86
C ALA A 219 23.86 20.20 -15.07
N GLN A 220 24.76 20.90 -15.77
CA GLN A 220 25.71 21.85 -15.14
C GLN A 220 25.04 23.08 -14.53
N ASP A 221 23.84 23.44 -15.01
CA ASP A 221 23.02 24.52 -14.46
C ASP A 221 22.23 24.13 -13.19
N GLY A 222 22.41 22.90 -12.70
CA GLY A 222 21.76 22.37 -11.53
C GLY A 222 20.40 21.67 -11.79
N GLN A 223 19.89 21.71 -13.03
CA GLN A 223 18.64 21.02 -13.36
C GLN A 223 18.82 19.49 -13.32
N VAL A 224 17.85 18.82 -12.75
CA VAL A 224 17.83 17.36 -12.59
C VAL A 224 16.61 16.76 -13.26
N GLN A 225 16.82 15.81 -14.15
CA GLN A 225 15.77 14.95 -14.70
C GLN A 225 15.93 13.54 -14.12
N LEU A 226 14.82 12.98 -13.64
CA LEU A 226 14.80 11.67 -12.96
C LEU A 226 13.64 10.83 -13.46
N TRP A 227 13.92 9.70 -14.07
CA TRP A 227 12.95 8.64 -14.40
C TRP A 227 13.04 7.57 -13.34
N THR A 228 11.91 7.14 -12.79
CA THR A 228 11.92 6.16 -11.70
C THR A 228 10.66 5.31 -11.66
N THR A 229 10.81 4.07 -11.20
CA THR A 229 9.69 3.20 -10.83
C THR A 229 9.26 3.53 -9.40
N THR A 230 8.15 4.22 -9.25
CA THR A 230 7.67 4.73 -7.95
C THR A 230 6.14 4.80 -7.91
N GLN A 231 5.58 4.69 -6.71
CA GLN A 231 4.15 4.95 -6.46
C GLN A 231 3.84 6.45 -6.33
N GLY A 232 4.87 7.32 -6.21
CA GLY A 232 4.67 8.75 -6.00
C GLY A 232 5.85 9.60 -6.43
N HIS A 233 5.91 9.98 -7.71
CA HIS A 233 7.02 10.77 -8.25
C HIS A 233 7.10 12.19 -7.67
N PHE A 234 5.99 12.78 -7.22
CA PHE A 234 6.00 14.04 -6.47
C PHE A 234 6.69 13.90 -5.11
N GLN A 235 6.51 12.75 -4.43
CA GLN A 235 7.21 12.46 -3.19
C GLN A 235 8.70 12.20 -3.42
N VAL A 236 9.06 11.48 -4.49
CA VAL A 236 10.45 11.29 -4.90
C VAL A 236 11.12 12.66 -5.14
N ARG A 237 10.45 13.57 -5.84
CA ARG A 237 10.93 14.95 -6.01
C ARG A 237 11.21 15.63 -4.66
N GLY A 238 10.23 15.56 -3.75
CA GLY A 238 10.34 16.17 -2.42
C GLY A 238 11.45 15.56 -1.57
N PHE A 239 11.63 14.25 -1.59
CA PHE A 239 12.73 13.58 -0.91
C PHE A 239 14.09 13.94 -1.53
N CYS A 240 14.24 13.84 -2.85
CA CYS A 240 15.49 14.20 -3.52
C CYS A 240 15.89 15.64 -3.25
N SER A 241 14.93 16.59 -3.32
CA SER A 241 15.16 18.00 -2.99
C SER A 241 15.78 18.16 -1.59
N ARG A 242 15.11 17.58 -0.58
CA ARG A 242 15.54 17.71 0.82
C ARG A 242 16.85 16.98 1.11
N LEU A 243 16.96 15.72 0.70
CA LEU A 243 18.12 14.88 0.98
C LEU A 243 19.40 15.35 0.26
N LEU A 244 19.27 16.05 -0.86
CA LEU A 244 20.39 16.55 -1.65
C LEU A 244 20.68 18.04 -1.44
N GLY A 245 19.78 18.76 -0.78
CA GLY A 245 19.90 20.22 -0.64
C GLY A 245 19.75 20.94 -1.98
N VAL A 246 18.85 20.47 -2.87
CA VAL A 246 18.57 21.02 -4.19
C VAL A 246 17.15 21.58 -4.19
N GLU A 247 16.94 22.73 -4.82
CA GLU A 247 15.62 23.33 -4.90
C GLU A 247 14.62 22.43 -5.63
N THR A 248 13.39 22.35 -5.14
CA THR A 248 12.34 21.51 -5.72
C THR A 248 12.06 21.85 -7.20
N SER A 249 12.19 23.13 -7.57
CA SER A 249 12.04 23.63 -8.94
C SER A 249 13.10 23.13 -9.92
N GLN A 250 14.25 22.71 -9.42
CA GLN A 250 15.33 22.15 -10.22
C GLN A 250 15.17 20.66 -10.52
N ILE A 251 14.22 19.98 -9.88
CA ILE A 251 14.03 18.54 -10.03
C ILE A 251 12.73 18.24 -10.76
N ARG A 252 12.82 17.64 -11.93
CA ARG A 252 11.70 17.07 -12.69
C ARG A 252 11.74 15.55 -12.61
N VAL A 253 10.66 14.95 -12.10
CA VAL A 253 10.55 13.50 -11.97
C VAL A 253 9.46 12.98 -12.90
N MET A 254 9.83 12.01 -13.73
CA MET A 254 8.94 11.26 -14.62
C MET A 254 8.67 9.88 -14.01
N ALA A 255 7.39 9.55 -13.85
CA ALA A 255 7.01 8.19 -13.46
C ALA A 255 7.17 7.24 -14.67
N ALA A 256 7.90 6.14 -14.47
CA ALA A 256 7.88 5.01 -15.40
C ALA A 256 6.58 4.20 -15.23
N GLU A 257 6.30 3.25 -16.14
CA GLU A 257 5.37 2.17 -15.84
C GLU A 257 5.85 1.41 -14.61
N ILE A 258 4.92 0.87 -13.84
CA ILE A 258 5.24 0.21 -12.57
C ILE A 258 4.81 -1.26 -12.58
N GLY A 259 5.76 -2.15 -12.36
CA GLY A 259 5.59 -3.61 -12.29
C GLY A 259 5.32 -4.12 -10.88
N GLY A 260 4.37 -3.49 -10.19
CA GLY A 260 4.01 -3.74 -8.81
C GLY A 260 4.81 -2.87 -7.82
N GLY A 261 4.20 -2.64 -6.68
CA GLY A 261 4.80 -1.84 -5.59
C GLY A 261 4.20 -2.22 -4.24
N PHE A 262 2.87 -2.26 -4.16
CA PHE A 262 2.08 -2.67 -2.99
C PHE A 262 2.46 -1.94 -1.70
N GLY A 263 3.01 -0.72 -1.80
CA GLY A 263 3.54 0.08 -0.70
C GLY A 263 5.07 0.11 -0.61
N GLY A 264 5.78 -0.86 -1.19
CA GLY A 264 7.25 -0.93 -1.16
C GLY A 264 7.98 0.14 -1.98
N LYS A 265 7.26 0.85 -2.87
CA LYS A 265 7.83 1.90 -3.73
C LYS A 265 7.29 3.31 -3.40
N THR A 266 6.98 3.56 -2.12
CA THR A 266 6.49 4.86 -1.62
C THR A 266 7.60 5.76 -1.06
N VAL A 267 8.80 5.22 -0.85
CA VAL A 267 9.98 5.93 -0.35
C VAL A 267 11.12 5.82 -1.35
N VAL A 268 12.21 6.59 -1.13
CA VAL A 268 13.39 6.58 -2.00
C VAL A 268 14.47 5.62 -1.49
N TYR A 269 15.17 4.97 -2.40
CA TYR A 269 16.33 4.11 -2.12
C TYR A 269 17.52 4.44 -3.04
N LEU A 270 17.32 4.41 -4.35
CA LEU A 270 18.36 4.63 -5.36
C LEU A 270 18.39 6.07 -5.88
N GLU A 271 17.25 6.74 -5.88
CA GLU A 271 17.06 8.00 -6.58
C GLU A 271 18.01 9.12 -6.09
N PRO A 272 18.16 9.38 -4.77
CA PRO A 272 19.12 10.37 -4.28
C PRO A 272 20.56 10.00 -4.60
N VAL A 273 20.88 8.70 -4.61
CA VAL A 273 22.22 8.19 -4.93
C VAL A 273 22.53 8.39 -6.41
N ALA A 274 21.58 8.05 -7.30
CA ALA A 274 21.72 8.24 -8.74
C ALA A 274 21.92 9.71 -9.11
N VAL A 275 21.12 10.60 -8.49
CA VAL A 275 21.26 12.06 -8.69
C VAL A 275 22.65 12.54 -8.24
N ARG A 276 23.10 12.15 -7.05
CA ARG A 276 24.42 12.56 -6.54
C ARG A 276 25.57 12.03 -7.40
N LEU A 277 25.49 10.78 -7.85
CA LEU A 277 26.47 10.21 -8.79
C LEU A 277 26.45 10.95 -10.13
N SER A 278 25.27 11.32 -10.64
CA SER A 278 25.13 12.11 -11.87
C SER A 278 25.76 13.49 -11.74
N GLN A 279 25.50 14.20 -10.61
CA GLN A 279 26.12 15.49 -10.32
C GLN A 279 27.66 15.43 -10.28
N LYS A 280 28.23 14.40 -9.61
CA LYS A 280 29.69 14.23 -9.49
C LYS A 280 30.36 13.81 -10.80
N SER A 281 29.70 13.02 -11.64
CA SER A 281 30.27 12.52 -12.88
C SER A 281 30.00 13.43 -14.09
N GLY A 282 29.04 14.36 -13.99
CA GLY A 282 28.57 15.20 -15.11
C GLY A 282 27.86 14.37 -16.21
N ARG A 283 27.41 13.16 -15.92
CA ARG A 283 26.81 12.22 -16.89
C ARG A 283 25.54 11.59 -16.31
N PRO A 284 24.59 11.16 -17.17
CA PRO A 284 23.45 10.40 -16.70
C PRO A 284 23.88 9.11 -15.99
N VAL A 285 23.19 8.73 -14.91
CA VAL A 285 23.48 7.50 -14.15
C VAL A 285 22.21 6.68 -14.03
N LYS A 286 22.28 5.43 -14.51
CA LYS A 286 21.23 4.42 -14.38
C LYS A 286 21.56 3.46 -13.26
N MET A 287 20.60 3.25 -12.37
CA MET A 287 20.71 2.28 -11.27
C MET A 287 19.52 1.31 -11.32
N VAL A 288 19.81 0.02 -11.15
CA VAL A 288 18.81 -1.04 -11.09
C VAL A 288 19.22 -2.02 -9.98
N MET A 289 18.35 -2.26 -9.00
CA MET A 289 18.61 -3.28 -7.97
C MET A 289 18.55 -4.68 -8.57
N THR A 290 19.41 -5.58 -8.09
CA THR A 290 19.22 -7.02 -8.29
C THR A 290 18.06 -7.51 -7.42
N ARG A 291 17.55 -8.71 -7.65
CA ARG A 291 16.51 -9.30 -6.80
C ARG A 291 16.97 -9.43 -5.36
N GLU A 292 18.20 -9.85 -5.15
CA GLU A 292 18.83 -9.95 -3.84
C GLU A 292 18.88 -8.58 -3.12
N GLU A 293 19.25 -7.52 -3.82
CA GLU A 293 19.27 -6.16 -3.26
C GLU A 293 17.87 -5.67 -2.90
N VAL A 294 16.85 -6.02 -3.70
CA VAL A 294 15.45 -5.69 -3.37
C VAL A 294 15.06 -6.30 -2.02
N PHE A 295 15.37 -7.57 -1.77
CA PHE A 295 15.06 -8.22 -0.50
C PHE A 295 15.88 -7.69 0.69
N ARG A 296 17.18 -7.42 0.46
CA ARG A 296 18.10 -7.00 1.54
C ARG A 296 18.08 -5.52 1.85
N ALA A 297 17.63 -4.69 0.93
CA ALA A 297 17.82 -3.24 1.04
C ALA A 297 16.59 -2.37 0.72
N SER A 298 15.47 -2.96 0.37
CA SER A 298 14.17 -2.30 0.43
C SER A 298 13.39 -2.74 1.69
N GLY A 299 12.31 -2.06 2.03
CA GLY A 299 11.60 -2.36 3.27
C GLY A 299 10.60 -3.51 3.13
N PRO A 300 10.70 -4.57 3.96
CA PRO A 300 9.62 -5.53 4.15
C PRO A 300 8.46 -4.90 4.94
N THR A 301 7.37 -5.64 5.15
CA THR A 301 6.41 -5.29 6.21
C THR A 301 6.94 -5.70 7.59
N SER A 302 6.24 -5.27 8.66
CA SER A 302 6.63 -5.57 10.04
C SER A 302 6.46 -7.03 10.40
N GLY A 303 7.43 -7.59 11.11
CA GLY A 303 7.18 -8.68 12.05
C GLY A 303 6.49 -8.15 13.30
N SER A 304 5.79 -9.01 14.03
CA SER A 304 5.03 -8.57 15.20
C SER A 304 4.94 -9.59 16.31
N SER A 305 4.71 -9.08 17.53
CA SER A 305 4.23 -9.84 18.68
C SER A 305 2.98 -9.16 19.21
N MET A 306 1.93 -9.93 19.43
CA MET A 306 0.60 -9.42 19.72
C MET A 306 -0.08 -10.22 20.82
N ARG A 307 -0.89 -9.53 21.63
CA ARG A 307 -1.81 -10.13 22.59
C ARG A 307 -3.20 -9.57 22.34
N VAL A 308 -4.21 -10.43 22.26
CA VAL A 308 -5.63 -10.04 22.13
C VAL A 308 -6.44 -10.77 23.18
N LYS A 309 -7.29 -10.00 23.89
CA LYS A 309 -8.26 -10.48 24.88
C LYS A 309 -9.62 -9.93 24.55
N ILE A 310 -10.62 -10.82 24.44
CA ILE A 310 -12.02 -10.46 24.12
C ILE A 310 -12.92 -11.12 25.14
N GLY A 311 -13.88 -10.34 25.67
CA GLY A 311 -14.92 -10.82 26.57
C GLY A 311 -16.30 -10.66 25.95
N ALA A 312 -17.15 -11.68 26.10
CA ALA A 312 -18.52 -11.68 25.60
C ALA A 312 -19.48 -12.27 26.61
N THR A 313 -20.75 -11.96 26.44
CA THR A 313 -21.88 -12.68 27.08
C THR A 313 -22.18 -13.99 26.35
N ARG A 314 -22.88 -14.94 26.97
CA ARG A 314 -23.18 -16.24 26.34
C ARG A 314 -24.06 -16.14 25.10
N ASP A 315 -24.84 -15.08 24.96
CA ASP A 315 -25.62 -14.80 23.77
C ASP A 315 -24.77 -14.18 22.63
N GLY A 316 -23.45 -14.07 22.82
CA GLY A 316 -22.50 -13.62 21.81
C GLY A 316 -22.31 -12.11 21.65
N ARG A 317 -22.84 -11.27 22.57
CA ARG A 317 -22.51 -9.84 22.57
C ARG A 317 -21.11 -9.63 23.14
N ILE A 318 -20.21 -9.04 22.35
CA ILE A 318 -18.86 -8.68 22.80
C ILE A 318 -18.97 -7.42 23.66
N VAL A 319 -18.53 -7.51 24.91
CA VAL A 319 -18.67 -6.44 25.91
C VAL A 319 -17.36 -5.74 26.23
N ALA A 320 -16.22 -6.40 25.97
CA ALA A 320 -14.90 -5.81 26.15
C ALA A 320 -13.86 -6.40 25.19
N ALA A 321 -12.90 -5.57 24.80
CA ALA A 321 -11.71 -5.98 24.06
C ALA A 321 -10.46 -5.25 24.57
N ASP A 322 -9.34 -5.96 24.68
CA ASP A 322 -8.04 -5.43 25.09
C ASP A 322 -6.96 -6.04 24.18
N ALA A 323 -6.11 -5.23 23.57
CA ALA A 323 -5.05 -5.69 22.70
C ALA A 323 -3.76 -4.94 22.91
N THR A 324 -2.65 -5.66 22.70
CA THR A 324 -1.30 -5.10 22.67
C THR A 324 -0.62 -5.53 21.38
N PHE A 325 -0.07 -4.56 20.62
CA PHE A 325 0.62 -4.79 19.36
C PHE A 325 2.05 -4.25 19.42
N ALA A 326 3.06 -5.11 19.38
CA ALA A 326 4.45 -4.71 19.18
C ALA A 326 4.83 -4.97 17.72
N LEU A 327 5.08 -3.92 16.94
CA LEU A 327 5.42 -4.01 15.54
C LEU A 327 6.87 -3.58 15.29
N GLN A 328 7.57 -4.40 14.54
CA GLN A 328 8.95 -4.14 14.16
C GLN A 328 9.02 -3.00 13.13
N ALA A 329 9.85 -2.01 13.41
CA ALA A 329 10.15 -0.89 12.50
C ALA A 329 11.34 -1.16 11.56
N GLY A 330 12.14 -2.17 11.86
CA GLY A 330 13.47 -2.34 11.28
C GLY A 330 14.47 -1.34 11.85
N ALA A 331 15.47 -0.96 11.07
CA ALA A 331 16.61 -0.16 11.54
C ALA A 331 16.26 1.26 12.01
N PHE A 332 15.12 1.79 11.63
CA PHE A 332 14.69 3.15 11.96
C PHE A 332 13.22 3.19 12.37
N PRO A 333 12.80 4.11 13.26
CA PRO A 333 11.41 4.23 13.70
C PRO A 333 10.39 4.42 12.59
N GLY A 334 9.13 4.10 12.88
CA GLY A 334 7.99 4.30 11.99
C GLY A 334 7.47 2.98 11.41
N SER A 335 7.13 2.00 12.26
CA SER A 335 6.31 0.86 11.88
C SER A 335 4.85 1.28 11.66
N PRO A 336 4.01 0.44 11.02
CA PRO A 336 2.58 0.71 10.85
C PRO A 336 1.78 0.41 12.12
N VAL A 337 2.34 0.62 13.32
CA VAL A 337 1.66 0.30 14.60
C VAL A 337 0.42 1.16 14.82
N GLY A 338 0.43 2.42 14.41
CA GLY A 338 -0.75 3.29 14.48
C GLY A 338 -1.92 2.73 13.67
N PRO A 339 -1.76 2.55 12.34
CA PRO A 339 -2.77 1.90 11.51
C PRO A 339 -3.20 0.51 12.00
N ALA A 340 -2.27 -0.36 12.44
CA ALA A 340 -2.59 -1.66 13.01
C ALA A 340 -3.54 -1.54 14.20
N SER A 341 -3.23 -0.62 15.12
CA SER A 341 -4.05 -0.35 16.31
C SER A 341 -5.42 0.22 15.93
N MET A 342 -5.50 1.14 14.97
CA MET A 342 -6.76 1.73 14.49
C MET A 342 -7.65 0.70 13.78
N CYS A 343 -7.09 -0.20 12.99
CA CYS A 343 -7.85 -1.19 12.23
C CYS A 343 -8.33 -2.36 13.07
N SER A 344 -7.70 -2.66 14.21
CA SER A 344 -7.84 -3.89 14.98
C SER A 344 -9.29 -4.32 15.28
N PHE A 345 -10.10 -3.41 15.79
CA PHE A 345 -11.50 -3.68 16.14
C PHE A 345 -12.51 -2.87 15.32
N ALA A 346 -12.08 -2.29 14.19
CA ALA A 346 -12.94 -1.41 13.40
C ALA A 346 -14.13 -2.12 12.74
N CYS A 347 -14.07 -3.45 12.58
CA CYS A 347 -15.21 -4.26 12.14
C CYS A 347 -16.31 -4.44 13.19
N TYR A 348 -16.10 -4.01 14.44
CA TYR A 348 -16.99 -4.36 15.55
C TYR A 348 -17.49 -3.15 16.32
N ASP A 349 -18.77 -3.20 16.69
CA ASP A 349 -19.41 -2.24 17.60
C ASP A 349 -19.28 -2.73 19.04
N ILE A 350 -18.16 -2.42 19.67
CA ILE A 350 -17.82 -2.79 21.04
C ILE A 350 -17.77 -1.52 21.88
N ASP A 351 -18.36 -1.54 23.07
CA ASP A 351 -18.46 -0.36 23.95
C ASP A 351 -17.17 -0.09 24.73
N ASN A 352 -16.43 -1.15 25.09
CA ASN A 352 -15.26 -1.06 25.94
C ASN A 352 -14.04 -1.65 25.23
N ILE A 353 -13.14 -0.81 24.76
CA ILE A 353 -11.95 -1.21 24.01
C ILE A 353 -10.71 -0.50 24.57
N LYS A 354 -9.60 -1.23 24.73
CA LYS A 354 -8.26 -0.68 24.96
C LYS A 354 -7.30 -1.32 24.00
N VAL A 355 -6.49 -0.49 23.32
CA VAL A 355 -5.42 -0.94 22.42
C VAL A 355 -4.14 -0.19 22.74
N GLU A 356 -3.06 -0.93 22.98
CA GLU A 356 -1.72 -0.41 23.15
C GLU A 356 -0.83 -0.88 22.00
N GLY A 357 -0.07 0.03 21.38
CA GLY A 357 0.83 -0.28 20.28
C GLY A 357 2.26 0.20 20.55
N PHE A 358 3.26 -0.59 20.16
CA PHE A 358 4.68 -0.28 20.31
C PHE A 358 5.39 -0.34 18.97
N ASP A 359 6.09 0.76 18.63
CA ASP A 359 6.99 0.87 17.48
C ASP A 359 8.40 0.44 17.91
N VAL A 360 8.93 -0.66 17.36
CA VAL A 360 10.15 -1.29 17.88
C VAL A 360 11.23 -1.36 16.80
N VAL A 361 12.39 -0.73 17.01
CA VAL A 361 13.53 -0.82 16.09
C VAL A 361 14.32 -2.12 16.32
N SER A 362 14.87 -2.67 15.23
CA SER A 362 15.70 -3.89 15.24
C SER A 362 16.65 -3.90 14.04
N ASN A 363 17.67 -4.77 14.05
CA ASN A 363 18.70 -4.84 13.00
C ASN A 363 18.20 -5.55 11.71
N ARG A 364 17.11 -5.03 11.15
CA ARG A 364 16.53 -5.44 9.87
C ARG A 364 16.31 -4.21 8.97
N PRO A 365 16.11 -4.36 7.64
CA PRO A 365 15.77 -3.24 6.79
C PRO A 365 14.62 -2.43 7.36
N LYS A 366 14.66 -1.10 7.21
CA LYS A 366 13.56 -0.23 7.60
C LYS A 366 12.29 -0.67 6.90
N VAL A 367 11.23 -0.94 7.65
CA VAL A 367 9.96 -1.40 7.08
C VAL A 367 9.38 -0.35 6.12
N ALA A 368 8.74 -0.81 5.08
CA ALA A 368 7.91 -0.01 4.17
C ALA A 368 6.45 -0.45 4.27
N ALA A 369 5.56 0.34 3.71
CA ALA A 369 4.16 -0.04 3.61
C ALA A 369 4.00 -1.36 2.84
N TYR A 370 3.06 -2.18 3.26
CA TYR A 370 2.58 -3.32 2.51
C TYR A 370 1.06 -3.34 2.59
N ARG A 371 0.41 -3.11 1.47
CA ARG A 371 -1.04 -3.18 1.19
C ARG A 371 -1.90 -3.24 2.46
N ALA A 372 -2.59 -2.14 2.82
CA ALA A 372 -3.22 -1.90 4.11
C ALA A 372 -2.25 -2.00 5.31
N PRO A 373 -1.21 -1.14 5.40
CA PRO A 373 -0.13 -1.28 6.38
C PRO A 373 -0.61 -1.50 7.80
N GLY A 374 -0.26 -2.63 8.41
CA GLY A 374 -0.62 -3.01 9.76
C GLY A 374 -1.99 -3.68 9.92
N ALA A 375 -2.98 -3.39 9.07
CA ALA A 375 -4.32 -3.98 9.17
C ALA A 375 -4.33 -5.51 9.05
N PRO A 376 -3.62 -6.15 8.09
CA PRO A 376 -3.55 -7.60 8.03
C PRO A 376 -2.95 -8.23 9.29
N ILE A 377 -1.94 -7.57 9.88
CA ILE A 377 -1.26 -8.03 11.10
C ILE A 377 -2.22 -8.06 12.28
N SER A 378 -2.91 -6.94 12.55
CA SER A 378 -3.87 -6.87 13.66
C SER A 378 -5.10 -7.75 13.42
N ALA A 379 -5.59 -7.83 12.16
CA ALA A 379 -6.72 -8.69 11.81
C ALA A 379 -6.40 -10.18 12.01
N TRP A 380 -5.18 -10.63 11.73
CA TRP A 380 -4.75 -12.00 12.04
C TRP A 380 -5.03 -12.35 13.51
N ALA A 381 -4.62 -11.51 14.45
CA ALA A 381 -4.80 -11.76 15.87
C ALA A 381 -6.27 -11.59 16.31
N VAL A 382 -6.92 -10.51 15.91
CA VAL A 382 -8.29 -10.19 16.33
C VAL A 382 -9.30 -11.18 15.75
N GLU A 383 -9.28 -11.40 14.44
CA GLU A 383 -10.23 -12.29 13.75
C GLU A 383 -10.06 -13.76 14.16
N SER A 384 -8.81 -14.19 14.44
CA SER A 384 -8.56 -15.51 15.01
C SER A 384 -9.15 -15.64 16.42
N THR A 385 -9.09 -14.59 17.25
CA THR A 385 -9.68 -14.59 18.60
C THR A 385 -11.19 -14.54 18.54
N ILE A 386 -11.80 -13.79 17.59
CA ILE A 386 -13.24 -13.79 17.31
C ILE A 386 -13.73 -15.19 16.88
N ASP A 387 -12.96 -15.86 16.03
CA ASP A 387 -13.29 -17.24 15.59
C ASP A 387 -13.24 -18.24 16.75
N MET A 388 -12.27 -18.09 17.65
CA MET A 388 -12.19 -18.91 18.88
C MET A 388 -13.38 -18.65 19.79
N LEU A 389 -13.80 -17.38 19.91
CA LEU A 389 -15.00 -17.03 20.68
C LEU A 389 -16.25 -17.66 20.08
N ALA A 390 -16.39 -17.67 18.73
CA ALA A 390 -17.50 -18.32 18.06
C ALA A 390 -17.56 -19.82 18.38
N LEU A 391 -16.41 -20.49 18.35
CA LEU A 391 -16.29 -21.93 18.70
C LEU A 391 -16.68 -22.18 20.17
N GLU A 392 -16.20 -21.38 21.12
CA GLU A 392 -16.48 -21.50 22.54
C GLU A 392 -17.97 -21.30 22.86
N LEU A 393 -18.61 -20.38 22.14
CA LEU A 393 -20.05 -20.10 22.27
C LEU A 393 -20.94 -21.09 21.49
N GLY A 394 -20.36 -21.96 20.64
CA GLY A 394 -21.12 -22.82 19.75
C GLY A 394 -21.94 -22.04 18.70
N MET A 395 -21.51 -20.83 18.35
CA MET A 395 -22.18 -19.95 17.40
C MET A 395 -21.58 -20.06 15.99
N ASP A 396 -22.42 -19.87 14.99
CA ASP A 396 -21.97 -19.67 13.62
C ASP A 396 -21.03 -18.45 13.54
N PRO A 397 -19.85 -18.57 12.87
CA PRO A 397 -18.87 -17.49 12.85
C PRO A 397 -19.35 -16.22 12.13
N ILE A 398 -20.28 -16.31 11.17
CA ILE A 398 -20.89 -15.15 10.53
C ILE A 398 -21.96 -14.53 11.47
N ASP A 399 -22.74 -15.34 12.16
CA ASP A 399 -23.78 -14.85 13.08
C ASP A 399 -23.16 -14.08 14.26
N LEU A 400 -22.04 -14.58 14.83
CA LEU A 400 -21.31 -13.84 15.86
C LEU A 400 -20.83 -12.46 15.33
N ARG A 401 -20.32 -12.43 14.09
CA ARG A 401 -19.89 -11.18 13.45
C ARG A 401 -21.05 -10.24 13.17
N LEU A 402 -22.16 -10.72 12.62
CA LEU A 402 -23.37 -9.93 12.38
C LEU A 402 -23.93 -9.30 13.66
N ARG A 403 -23.93 -10.08 14.76
CA ARG A 403 -24.40 -9.60 16.07
C ARG A 403 -23.60 -8.39 16.59
N ASN A 404 -22.32 -8.34 16.26
CA ASN A 404 -21.38 -7.33 16.75
C ASN A 404 -20.86 -6.39 15.65
N ALA A 405 -21.41 -6.48 14.44
CA ALA A 405 -20.91 -5.71 13.30
C ALA A 405 -21.00 -4.20 13.52
N ALA A 406 -19.93 -3.51 13.14
CA ALA A 406 -19.98 -2.07 12.97
C ALA A 406 -20.93 -1.69 11.83
N LYS A 407 -21.62 -0.59 11.98
CA LYS A 407 -22.63 -0.06 11.04
C LYS A 407 -22.58 1.46 11.00
N GLU A 408 -23.41 2.05 10.16
CA GLU A 408 -23.60 3.50 10.16
C GLU A 408 -23.92 3.99 11.58
N GLY A 409 -23.21 5.05 12.03
CA GLY A 409 -23.33 5.60 13.39
C GLY A 409 -22.42 4.94 14.43
N THR A 410 -21.77 3.81 14.16
CA THR A 410 -20.80 3.21 15.09
C THR A 410 -19.61 4.15 15.28
N LYS A 411 -19.33 4.52 16.55
CA LYS A 411 -18.12 5.24 16.94
C LYS A 411 -16.97 4.26 17.12
N THR A 412 -15.91 4.47 16.38
CA THR A 412 -14.70 3.65 16.49
C THR A 412 -13.91 3.94 17.76
N HIS A 413 -13.04 3.03 18.18
CA HIS A 413 -12.16 3.23 19.33
C HIS A 413 -11.03 4.24 19.06
N TYR A 414 -10.73 4.53 17.78
CA TYR A 414 -9.74 5.53 17.37
C TYR A 414 -10.34 6.90 17.03
N GLY A 415 -11.66 7.09 17.23
CA GLY A 415 -12.33 8.40 17.22
C GLY A 415 -13.45 8.58 16.20
N PRO A 416 -13.29 8.33 14.88
CA PRO A 416 -14.33 8.58 13.88
C PRO A 416 -15.63 7.82 14.11
N VAL A 417 -16.74 8.42 13.66
CA VAL A 417 -18.04 7.76 13.54
C VAL A 417 -18.23 7.37 12.09
N PHE A 418 -18.63 6.13 11.84
CA PHE A 418 -18.86 5.66 10.49
C PHE A 418 -20.11 6.29 9.87
N ASN A 419 -19.94 6.83 8.67
CA ASN A 419 -21.03 7.11 7.75
C ASN A 419 -21.56 5.78 7.16
N ARG A 420 -22.30 5.84 6.06
CA ARG A 420 -22.77 4.64 5.36
C ARG A 420 -21.59 3.71 5.01
N ILE A 421 -21.65 2.46 5.47
CA ILE A 421 -20.66 1.39 5.25
C ILE A 421 -21.38 0.09 4.91
N GLY A 422 -20.68 -0.86 4.29
CA GLY A 422 -21.25 -2.10 3.77
C GLY A 422 -20.74 -3.39 4.46
N LEU A 423 -20.33 -3.33 5.73
CA LEU A 423 -19.86 -4.54 6.43
C LEU A 423 -20.99 -5.56 6.66
N VAL A 424 -22.17 -5.08 7.08
CA VAL A 424 -23.33 -5.96 7.33
C VAL A 424 -23.73 -6.65 6.02
N GLU A 425 -23.81 -5.89 4.93
CA GLU A 425 -24.12 -6.41 3.60
C GLU A 425 -23.07 -7.41 3.10
N CYS A 426 -21.79 -7.21 3.40
CA CYS A 426 -20.73 -8.18 3.09
C CYS A 426 -20.90 -9.48 3.89
N LEU A 427 -21.22 -9.41 5.18
CA LEU A 427 -21.47 -10.58 6.03
C LEU A 427 -22.72 -11.34 5.58
N GLU A 428 -23.81 -10.64 5.23
CA GLU A 428 -25.03 -11.23 4.69
C GLU A 428 -24.78 -11.90 3.34
N ALA A 429 -24.04 -11.23 2.44
CA ALA A 429 -23.65 -11.80 1.15
C ALA A 429 -22.76 -13.05 1.31
N ALA A 430 -21.84 -13.06 2.30
CA ALA A 430 -21.05 -14.23 2.63
C ALA A 430 -21.93 -15.38 3.11
N LYS A 431 -22.88 -15.11 4.02
CA LYS A 431 -23.82 -16.10 4.55
C LYS A 431 -24.75 -16.67 3.48
N ALA A 432 -25.18 -15.83 2.54
CA ALA A 432 -26.04 -16.22 1.43
C ALA A 432 -25.28 -16.88 0.26
N SER A 433 -23.94 -16.83 0.25
CA SER A 433 -23.14 -17.32 -0.87
C SER A 433 -23.29 -18.81 -1.09
N VAL A 434 -23.20 -19.23 -2.36
CA VAL A 434 -23.16 -20.65 -2.73
C VAL A 434 -22.00 -21.36 -2.03
N HIS A 435 -20.85 -20.68 -1.89
CA HIS A 435 -19.70 -21.27 -1.20
C HIS A 435 -20.04 -21.60 0.26
N TYR A 436 -20.58 -20.66 1.03
CA TYR A 436 -20.86 -20.87 2.45
C TYR A 436 -21.92 -21.95 2.71
N ASN A 437 -22.88 -22.10 1.80
CA ASN A 437 -23.97 -23.07 1.91
C ASN A 437 -23.68 -24.42 1.24
N SER A 438 -22.54 -24.56 0.55
CA SER A 438 -22.16 -25.83 -0.07
C SER A 438 -21.64 -26.81 0.99
N PRO A 439 -21.93 -28.12 0.86
CA PRO A 439 -21.37 -29.14 1.75
C PRO A 439 -19.86 -29.21 1.60
N LEU A 440 -19.17 -29.44 2.71
CA LEU A 440 -17.73 -29.69 2.73
C LEU A 440 -17.41 -31.11 2.27
N LYS A 441 -16.28 -31.30 1.62
CA LYS A 441 -15.70 -32.63 1.39
C LYS A 441 -15.31 -33.26 2.74
N PRO A 442 -15.32 -34.61 2.88
CA PRO A 442 -14.78 -35.25 4.05
C PRO A 442 -13.33 -34.83 4.32
N GLY A 443 -13.01 -34.47 5.56
CA GLY A 443 -11.68 -33.97 5.94
C GLY A 443 -11.40 -32.49 5.66
N ALA A 444 -12.27 -31.80 4.89
CA ALA A 444 -12.16 -30.36 4.66
C ALA A 444 -12.84 -29.56 5.77
N ALA A 445 -12.38 -28.32 5.94
CA ALA A 445 -12.99 -27.38 6.88
C ALA A 445 -13.05 -25.96 6.30
N ARG A 446 -14.04 -25.19 6.80
CA ARG A 446 -14.33 -23.82 6.37
C ARG A 446 -13.90 -22.81 7.41
N GLY A 447 -13.27 -21.71 6.96
CA GLY A 447 -12.94 -20.56 7.77
C GLY A 447 -13.51 -19.28 7.19
N VAL A 448 -13.77 -18.32 8.08
CA VAL A 448 -14.31 -17.00 7.74
C VAL A 448 -13.56 -15.94 8.54
N ALA A 449 -13.27 -14.80 7.91
CA ALA A 449 -12.77 -13.62 8.58
C ALA A 449 -13.27 -12.35 7.91
N ALA A 450 -13.36 -11.27 8.69
CA ALA A 450 -13.65 -9.93 8.22
C ALA A 450 -12.37 -9.10 8.08
N GLY A 451 -12.43 -7.99 7.36
CA GLY A 451 -11.32 -7.07 7.19
C GLY A 451 -11.78 -5.64 6.97
N PHE A 452 -10.93 -4.72 7.38
CA PHE A 452 -11.16 -3.28 7.33
C PHE A 452 -9.93 -2.53 6.86
N TRP A 453 -10.14 -1.51 6.05
CA TRP A 453 -9.15 -0.48 5.76
C TRP A 453 -9.84 0.89 5.67
N PHE A 454 -9.23 1.92 6.27
CA PHE A 454 -9.88 3.23 6.41
C PHE A 454 -9.89 4.06 5.12
N ASN A 455 -9.18 3.65 4.05
CA ASN A 455 -8.98 4.40 2.81
C ASN A 455 -8.50 5.85 3.03
N VAL A 456 -7.87 6.45 2.03
CA VAL A 456 -7.30 7.80 2.13
C VAL A 456 -7.82 8.68 1.00
N GLY A 457 -8.01 9.98 1.27
CA GLY A 457 -8.30 10.98 0.27
C GLY A 457 -7.03 11.72 -0.19
N ALA A 458 -6.76 12.90 0.40
CA ALA A 458 -5.60 13.76 0.18
C ALA A 458 -5.54 14.47 -1.20
N ASP A 459 -4.44 15.20 -1.43
CA ASP A 459 -4.28 16.10 -2.56
C ASP A 459 -4.24 15.40 -3.91
N SER A 460 -4.96 15.97 -4.87
CA SER A 460 -5.02 15.50 -6.26
C SER A 460 -5.16 16.68 -7.22
N SER A 461 -4.39 16.66 -8.30
CA SER A 461 -4.52 17.56 -9.43
C SER A 461 -4.85 16.79 -10.69
N ALA A 462 -5.71 17.35 -11.52
CA ALA A 462 -6.08 16.81 -12.81
C ALA A 462 -6.26 17.92 -13.85
N ALA A 463 -6.11 17.56 -15.13
CA ALA A 463 -6.44 18.43 -16.24
C ALA A 463 -7.18 17.62 -17.34
N ALA A 464 -7.99 18.33 -18.12
CA ALA A 464 -8.66 17.80 -19.29
C ALA A 464 -8.45 18.74 -20.47
N HIS A 465 -7.99 18.22 -21.60
CA HIS A 465 -7.74 18.97 -22.83
C HIS A 465 -8.57 18.37 -23.96
N VAL A 466 -9.33 19.19 -24.67
CA VAL A 466 -10.15 18.78 -25.79
C VAL A 466 -9.39 18.98 -27.09
N GLY A 467 -9.23 17.93 -27.85
CA GLY A 467 -8.68 17.96 -29.22
C GLY A 467 -9.68 18.52 -30.23
N GLU A 468 -9.19 18.99 -31.38
CA GLU A 468 -10.00 19.60 -32.45
C GLU A 468 -11.09 18.64 -32.98
N ASP A 469 -10.87 17.33 -32.87
CA ASP A 469 -11.77 16.25 -33.29
C ASP A 469 -12.74 15.80 -32.17
N GLY A 470 -12.73 16.50 -31.01
CA GLY A 470 -13.54 16.15 -29.85
C GLY A 470 -13.03 14.98 -29.02
N THR A 471 -11.81 14.50 -29.27
CA THR A 471 -11.13 13.61 -28.31
C THR A 471 -10.72 14.37 -27.07
N VAL A 472 -10.64 13.69 -25.92
CA VAL A 472 -10.29 14.33 -24.65
C VAL A 472 -9.09 13.63 -24.02
N THR A 473 -8.04 14.38 -23.74
CA THR A 473 -6.92 13.91 -22.96
C THR A 473 -7.15 14.27 -21.50
N VAL A 474 -7.23 13.27 -20.61
CA VAL A 474 -7.27 13.49 -19.17
C VAL A 474 -5.91 13.19 -18.55
N ILE A 475 -5.43 14.14 -17.75
CA ILE A 475 -4.08 14.13 -17.19
C ILE A 475 -4.17 14.02 -15.68
N SER A 476 -3.42 13.06 -15.12
CA SER A 476 -3.31 12.79 -13.69
C SER A 476 -1.83 12.72 -13.29
N GLY A 477 -1.51 13.04 -12.03
CA GLY A 477 -0.17 12.91 -11.48
C GLY A 477 0.04 11.61 -10.68
N ASN A 478 -0.84 10.62 -10.77
CA ASN A 478 -0.69 9.37 -10.03
C ASN A 478 -0.25 8.21 -10.95
N PRO A 479 0.87 7.52 -10.63
CA PRO A 479 1.25 6.28 -11.34
C PRO A 479 0.14 5.25 -11.30
N ASP A 480 -0.08 4.57 -12.42
CA ASP A 480 -1.13 3.55 -12.54
C ASP A 480 -0.67 2.22 -11.97
N ILE A 481 -1.30 1.82 -10.88
CA ILE A 481 -1.15 0.50 -10.29
C ILE A 481 -2.54 -0.14 -10.26
N GLY A 482 -2.74 -1.18 -11.06
CA GLY A 482 -3.99 -1.93 -11.06
C GLY A 482 -5.12 -1.39 -11.96
N GLY A 483 -4.82 -0.50 -12.93
CA GLY A 483 -5.77 -0.07 -13.96
C GLY A 483 -6.52 1.22 -13.66
N SER A 484 -6.01 2.07 -12.78
CA SER A 484 -6.62 3.37 -12.45
C SER A 484 -6.82 4.28 -13.67
N ARG A 485 -5.94 4.22 -14.69
CA ARG A 485 -6.11 4.96 -15.96
C ARG A 485 -7.47 4.70 -16.61
N ALA A 486 -7.89 3.43 -16.65
CA ALA A 486 -9.18 3.08 -17.24
C ALA A 486 -10.34 3.66 -16.42
N ALA A 487 -10.31 3.53 -15.10
CA ALA A 487 -11.35 4.07 -14.23
C ALA A 487 -11.48 5.61 -14.37
N LEU A 488 -10.35 6.34 -14.43
CA LEU A 488 -10.34 7.79 -14.63
C LEU A 488 -10.91 8.17 -16.00
N ALA A 489 -10.55 7.44 -17.06
CA ALA A 489 -11.10 7.67 -18.40
C ALA A 489 -12.61 7.35 -18.48
N MET A 490 -13.07 6.30 -17.78
CA MET A 490 -14.51 5.96 -17.72
C MET A 490 -15.32 7.06 -17.02
N MET A 491 -14.84 7.59 -15.89
CA MET A 491 -15.52 8.69 -15.20
C MET A 491 -15.56 9.97 -16.06
N ALA A 492 -14.49 10.26 -16.78
CA ALA A 492 -14.48 11.40 -17.71
C ALA A 492 -15.43 11.21 -18.88
N ALA A 493 -15.47 10.03 -19.48
CA ALA A 493 -16.37 9.69 -20.56
C ALA A 493 -17.86 9.76 -20.15
N GLU A 494 -18.17 9.21 -18.96
CA GLU A 494 -19.51 9.27 -18.35
C GLU A 494 -19.97 10.71 -18.13
N GLU A 495 -19.11 11.55 -17.53
CA GLU A 495 -19.43 12.94 -17.20
C GLU A 495 -19.61 13.79 -18.47
N LEU A 496 -18.77 13.57 -19.50
CA LEU A 496 -18.89 14.24 -20.80
C LEU A 496 -20.06 13.71 -21.65
N GLY A 497 -20.51 12.48 -21.42
CA GLY A 497 -21.49 11.81 -22.25
C GLY A 497 -20.93 11.39 -23.62
N ILE A 498 -19.63 11.07 -23.72
CA ILE A 498 -18.95 10.64 -24.94
C ILE A 498 -18.47 9.19 -24.84
N PRO A 499 -18.19 8.51 -25.97
CA PRO A 499 -17.65 7.16 -25.96
C PRO A 499 -16.29 7.08 -25.21
N TYR A 500 -16.06 5.98 -24.51
CA TYR A 500 -14.83 5.75 -23.72
C TYR A 500 -13.53 5.84 -24.56
N ASP A 501 -13.56 5.35 -25.79
CA ASP A 501 -12.41 5.35 -26.71
C ASP A 501 -12.01 6.75 -27.20
N LYS A 502 -12.86 7.76 -26.97
CA LYS A 502 -12.54 9.17 -27.20
C LYS A 502 -11.75 9.81 -26.06
N VAL A 503 -11.55 9.12 -24.93
CA VAL A 503 -10.83 9.62 -23.77
C VAL A 503 -9.46 8.97 -23.64
N ARG A 504 -8.39 9.77 -23.58
CA ARG A 504 -6.99 9.32 -23.44
C ARG A 504 -6.44 9.70 -22.07
N PRO A 505 -6.20 8.74 -21.16
CA PRO A 505 -5.59 9.03 -19.87
C PRO A 505 -4.05 9.07 -19.98
N ILE A 506 -3.44 10.11 -19.40
CA ILE A 506 -1.98 10.31 -19.33
C ILE A 506 -1.56 10.52 -17.89
N ILE A 507 -0.39 9.97 -17.52
CA ILE A 507 0.30 10.28 -16.27
C ILE A 507 1.37 11.33 -16.56
N ALA A 508 1.22 12.50 -15.96
CA ALA A 508 2.14 13.62 -16.13
C ALA A 508 3.36 13.51 -15.21
N ASP A 509 4.43 14.19 -15.58
CA ASP A 509 5.59 14.41 -14.71
C ASP A 509 5.33 15.56 -13.70
N THR A 510 6.29 15.78 -12.80
CA THR A 510 6.16 16.77 -11.72
C THR A 510 6.21 18.23 -12.16
N ALA A 511 6.55 18.52 -13.42
CA ALA A 511 6.56 19.88 -13.96
C ALA A 511 5.30 20.20 -14.78
N SER A 512 4.53 19.16 -15.17
CA SER A 512 3.44 19.30 -16.14
C SER A 512 2.05 19.37 -15.49
N ILE A 513 1.93 19.09 -14.19
CA ILE A 513 0.68 19.14 -13.43
C ILE A 513 0.95 19.52 -11.97
N GLY A 514 -0.08 19.97 -11.23
CA GLY A 514 0.01 20.26 -9.81
C GLY A 514 0.31 19.03 -8.96
N PHE A 515 0.56 19.25 -7.66
CA PHE A 515 0.91 18.20 -6.72
C PHE A 515 -0.16 17.09 -6.66
N ASN A 516 0.30 15.86 -6.67
CA ASN A 516 -0.51 14.68 -6.41
C ASN A 516 0.14 13.85 -5.29
N PHE A 517 -0.68 13.48 -4.31
CA PHE A 517 -0.24 12.56 -3.27
C PHE A 517 -0.02 11.16 -3.87
N VAL A 518 0.72 10.30 -3.19
CA VAL A 518 1.12 8.97 -3.68
C VAL A 518 -0.06 8.07 -4.10
N THR A 519 0.16 7.16 -5.02
CA THR A 519 -0.73 6.02 -5.27
C THR A 519 -0.56 5.00 -4.14
N GLY A 520 -1.39 5.11 -3.11
CA GLY A 520 -1.40 4.30 -1.87
C GLY A 520 -2.58 4.72 -1.02
N GLY A 521 -3.03 3.90 -0.07
CA GLY A 521 -4.22 4.15 0.74
C GLY A 521 -5.52 3.99 -0.04
N SER A 522 -5.51 3.25 -1.14
CA SER A 522 -6.69 2.95 -1.99
C SER A 522 -7.41 4.19 -2.51
N ARG A 523 -6.67 5.28 -2.77
CA ARG A 523 -7.21 6.62 -2.97
C ARG A 523 -7.49 7.04 -4.43
N VAL A 524 -6.75 6.48 -5.41
CA VAL A 524 -6.67 7.10 -6.74
C VAL A 524 -8.02 7.19 -7.43
N THR A 525 -8.80 6.11 -7.46
CA THR A 525 -10.13 6.13 -8.09
C THR A 525 -11.08 7.11 -7.39
N PHE A 526 -10.98 7.26 -6.07
CA PHE A 526 -11.77 8.23 -5.31
C PHE A 526 -11.26 9.66 -5.52
N ALA A 527 -10.03 9.97 -5.11
CA ALA A 527 -9.53 11.32 -5.04
C ALA A 527 -9.16 11.91 -6.42
N ASN A 528 -8.42 11.16 -7.23
CA ASN A 528 -8.16 11.60 -8.61
C ASN A 528 -9.40 11.52 -9.48
N GLY A 529 -10.31 10.57 -9.22
CA GLY A 529 -11.62 10.53 -9.85
C GLY A 529 -12.38 11.83 -9.67
N LEU A 530 -12.45 12.34 -8.43
CA LEU A 530 -13.05 13.65 -8.13
C LEU A 530 -12.34 14.80 -8.87
N ALA A 531 -11.00 14.81 -8.88
CA ALA A 531 -10.25 15.84 -9.60
C ALA A 531 -10.51 15.79 -11.12
N ILE A 532 -10.55 14.60 -11.72
CA ILE A 532 -10.91 14.41 -13.14
C ILE A 532 -12.33 14.88 -13.40
N ILE A 533 -13.32 14.46 -12.60
CA ILE A 533 -14.72 14.89 -12.75
C ILE A 533 -14.82 16.42 -12.73
N ASN A 534 -14.15 17.07 -11.79
CA ASN A 534 -14.16 18.54 -11.69
C ASN A 534 -13.49 19.20 -12.89
N SER A 535 -12.35 18.69 -13.38
CA SER A 535 -11.69 19.22 -14.57
C SER A 535 -12.56 19.08 -15.83
N VAL A 536 -13.28 17.98 -15.94
CA VAL A 536 -14.23 17.73 -17.04
C VAL A 536 -15.46 18.64 -16.92
N ARG A 537 -15.95 18.93 -15.72
CA ARG A 537 -17.04 19.88 -15.48
C ARG A 537 -16.66 21.31 -15.89
N GLU A 538 -15.40 21.70 -15.74
CA GLU A 538 -14.91 22.96 -16.30
C GLU A 538 -14.96 22.97 -17.83
N VAL A 539 -14.56 21.87 -18.49
CA VAL A 539 -14.72 21.69 -19.95
C VAL A 539 -16.17 21.85 -20.35
N ILE A 540 -17.11 21.18 -19.67
CA ILE A 540 -18.55 21.30 -19.94
C ILE A 540 -19.02 22.74 -19.75
N GLY A 541 -18.60 23.41 -18.68
CA GLY A 541 -18.93 24.81 -18.44
C GLY A 541 -18.47 25.74 -19.55
N GLU A 542 -17.26 25.52 -20.08
CA GLU A 542 -16.75 26.28 -21.22
C GLU A 542 -17.55 25.99 -22.51
N CYS A 543 -17.88 24.72 -22.76
CA CYS A 543 -18.74 24.34 -23.89
C CYS A 543 -20.11 25.01 -23.84
N LYS A 544 -20.73 25.08 -22.64
CA LYS A 544 -22.00 25.76 -22.42
C LYS A 544 -21.87 27.27 -22.69
N ARG A 545 -20.82 27.93 -22.20
CA ARG A 545 -20.55 29.35 -22.45
C ARG A 545 -20.38 29.64 -23.95
N ARG A 546 -19.68 28.77 -24.68
CA ARG A 546 -19.50 28.90 -26.14
C ARG A 546 -20.79 28.73 -26.91
N ALA A 547 -21.56 27.72 -26.57
CA ALA A 547 -22.90 27.50 -27.19
C ALA A 547 -23.84 28.69 -26.92
N ALA A 548 -23.88 29.17 -25.67
CA ALA A 548 -24.66 30.35 -25.30
C ALA A 548 -24.28 31.59 -26.12
N ARG A 549 -22.97 31.81 -26.30
CA ARG A 549 -22.48 32.92 -27.14
C ARG A 549 -22.82 32.80 -28.60
N LEU A 550 -22.85 31.57 -29.16
CA LEU A 550 -23.25 31.29 -30.53
C LEU A 550 -24.76 31.46 -30.74
N TRP A 551 -25.54 31.15 -29.72
CA TRP A 551 -27.00 31.28 -29.75
C TRP A 551 -27.53 32.61 -29.22
N GLU A 552 -26.63 33.47 -28.76
CA GLU A 552 -26.95 34.79 -28.16
C GLU A 552 -27.92 34.67 -26.97
N VAL A 553 -27.68 33.68 -26.10
CA VAL A 553 -28.46 33.39 -24.90
C VAL A 553 -27.56 33.35 -23.66
N GLU A 554 -28.17 33.36 -22.46
CA GLU A 554 -27.41 33.21 -21.21
C GLU A 554 -26.92 31.76 -21.04
N PRO A 555 -25.76 31.51 -20.41
CA PRO A 555 -25.21 30.18 -20.22
C PRO A 555 -26.13 29.20 -19.47
N GLU A 556 -26.98 29.71 -18.60
CA GLU A 556 -27.99 28.94 -17.84
C GLU A 556 -29.10 28.38 -18.74
N ALA A 557 -29.32 29.00 -19.88
CA ALA A 557 -30.24 28.51 -20.91
C ALA A 557 -29.68 27.35 -21.75
N VAL A 558 -28.46 26.93 -21.50
CA VAL A 558 -27.77 25.81 -22.15
C VAL A 558 -27.63 24.64 -21.20
N VAL A 559 -28.06 23.46 -21.60
CA VAL A 559 -27.78 22.20 -20.91
C VAL A 559 -26.73 21.37 -21.66
N TRP A 560 -26.00 20.51 -20.95
CA TRP A 560 -25.07 19.57 -21.55
C TRP A 560 -25.61 18.15 -21.40
N GLU A 561 -25.85 17.48 -22.50
CA GLU A 561 -26.37 16.11 -22.49
C GLU A 561 -25.79 15.31 -23.66
N ASN A 562 -25.34 14.07 -23.35
CA ASN A 562 -24.82 13.11 -24.33
C ASN A 562 -23.72 13.67 -25.27
N GLY A 563 -22.79 14.46 -24.70
CA GLY A 563 -21.66 15.02 -25.44
C GLY A 563 -22.01 16.26 -26.27
N GLU A 564 -23.15 16.89 -26.01
CA GLU A 564 -23.68 18.02 -26.78
C GLU A 564 -24.24 19.12 -25.88
N ALA A 565 -24.01 20.36 -26.27
CA ALA A 565 -24.75 21.51 -25.76
C ALA A 565 -26.12 21.60 -26.45
N LYS A 566 -27.20 21.78 -25.67
CA LYS A 566 -28.60 21.86 -26.13
C LYS A 566 -29.30 23.04 -25.45
N PRO A 567 -30.35 23.64 -26.08
CA PRO A 567 -31.23 24.54 -25.36
C PRO A 567 -31.88 23.85 -24.15
N ALA A 568 -31.94 24.55 -23.02
CA ALA A 568 -32.53 24.01 -21.78
C ALA A 568 -34.05 23.76 -21.92
N SER A 569 -34.71 24.45 -22.82
CA SER A 569 -36.12 24.26 -23.17
C SER A 569 -36.42 24.82 -24.57
N THR A 570 -37.53 24.46 -25.14
CA THR A 570 -38.03 25.00 -26.45
C THR A 570 -38.27 26.52 -26.41
N ASN A 571 -38.48 27.11 -25.22
CA ASN A 571 -38.62 28.55 -25.05
C ASN A 571 -37.32 29.36 -25.26
N VAL A 572 -36.16 28.70 -25.20
CA VAL A 572 -34.86 29.32 -25.45
C VAL A 572 -34.65 29.61 -26.94
N GLY A 573 -35.18 28.77 -27.82
CA GLY A 573 -35.06 28.82 -29.27
C GLY A 573 -34.87 27.44 -29.88
N ASP A 574 -35.10 27.35 -31.20
CA ASP A 574 -34.88 26.12 -31.97
C ASP A 574 -33.43 26.15 -32.53
N PHE A 575 -32.49 25.76 -31.68
CA PHE A 575 -31.05 25.70 -32.03
C PHE A 575 -30.62 24.25 -32.24
N GLU A 576 -29.81 24.00 -33.27
CA GLU A 576 -29.17 22.70 -33.45
C GLU A 576 -28.21 22.39 -32.30
N PRO A 577 -28.22 21.17 -31.73
CA PRO A 577 -27.26 20.75 -30.78
C PRO A 577 -25.80 20.91 -31.27
N LEU A 578 -24.93 21.31 -30.38
CA LEU A 578 -23.51 21.51 -30.67
C LEU A 578 -22.68 20.43 -29.96
N SER A 579 -22.17 19.48 -30.73
CA SER A 579 -21.30 18.43 -30.21
C SER A 579 -19.95 18.99 -29.68
N LEU A 580 -19.29 18.25 -28.80
CA LEU A 580 -17.95 18.58 -28.31
C LEU A 580 -16.98 18.83 -29.48
N ALA A 581 -17.00 17.97 -30.51
CA ALA A 581 -16.17 18.11 -31.70
C ALA A 581 -16.45 19.40 -32.46
N LYS A 582 -17.75 19.76 -32.64
CA LYS A 582 -18.17 20.99 -33.35
C LYS A 582 -17.68 22.23 -32.60
N LEU A 583 -17.82 22.26 -31.25
CA LEU A 583 -17.36 23.35 -30.40
C LEU A 583 -15.83 23.45 -30.38
N ALA A 584 -15.13 22.33 -30.33
CA ALA A 584 -13.67 22.28 -30.34
C ALA A 584 -13.09 22.71 -31.68
N GLY A 585 -13.68 22.30 -32.81
CA GLY A 585 -13.26 22.71 -34.15
C GLY A 585 -13.42 24.23 -34.41
N MET A 586 -14.24 24.92 -33.62
CA MET A 586 -14.41 26.37 -33.67
C MET A 586 -13.47 27.16 -32.75
N ALA A 587 -12.54 26.49 -32.06
CA ALA A 587 -11.68 27.07 -31.03
C ALA A 587 -11.00 28.36 -31.44
N GLY A 588 -10.45 28.45 -32.66
CA GLY A 588 -9.76 29.65 -33.16
C GLY A 588 -10.65 30.88 -33.26
N LYS A 589 -11.97 30.71 -33.33
CA LYS A 589 -12.95 31.84 -33.39
C LYS A 589 -13.63 32.08 -32.03
N MET A 590 -13.43 31.21 -31.06
CA MET A 590 -14.20 31.19 -29.82
C MET A 590 -13.34 31.34 -28.54
N GLY A 591 -12.13 31.88 -28.66
CA GLY A 591 -11.25 32.14 -27.52
C GLY A 591 -10.22 31.07 -27.23
N GLY A 592 -9.90 30.24 -28.22
CA GLY A 592 -8.81 29.23 -28.13
C GLY A 592 -9.27 27.82 -27.72
N PRO A 593 -8.34 26.91 -27.41
CA PRO A 593 -8.63 25.52 -27.03
C PRO A 593 -9.54 25.41 -25.80
N ILE A 594 -10.30 24.33 -25.72
CA ILE A 594 -11.15 24.02 -24.55
C ILE A 594 -10.35 23.18 -23.58
N ASN A 595 -10.18 23.68 -22.38
CA ASN A 595 -9.43 23.02 -21.30
C ASN A 595 -10.19 23.13 -19.98
N GLY A 596 -9.93 22.20 -19.09
CA GLY A 596 -10.35 22.27 -17.70
C GLY A 596 -9.25 21.72 -16.79
N HIS A 597 -9.19 22.18 -15.57
CA HIS A 597 -8.24 21.73 -14.57
C HIS A 597 -8.87 21.72 -13.18
N SER A 598 -8.32 20.94 -12.29
CA SER A 598 -8.79 20.86 -10.91
C SER A 598 -7.66 20.53 -9.98
N GLN A 599 -7.68 21.15 -8.80
CA GLN A 599 -6.82 20.81 -7.68
C GLN A 599 -7.69 20.74 -6.42
N ILE A 600 -7.64 19.62 -5.73
CA ILE A 600 -8.47 19.34 -4.56
C ILE A 600 -7.66 18.67 -3.46
N ASN A 601 -8.10 18.83 -2.23
CA ASN A 601 -7.76 17.95 -1.11
C ASN A 601 -9.00 17.13 -0.79
N ALA A 602 -9.04 15.89 -1.30
CA ALA A 602 -10.22 15.03 -1.19
C ALA A 602 -10.40 14.54 0.24
N GLN A 603 -11.62 14.62 0.76
CA GLN A 603 -12.03 14.14 2.07
C GLN A 603 -13.16 13.13 1.92
N GLY A 604 -13.38 12.28 2.95
CA GLY A 604 -14.52 11.37 2.98
C GLY A 604 -14.37 10.15 2.07
N ALA A 605 -13.15 9.63 1.86
CA ALA A 605 -12.92 8.44 1.03
C ALA A 605 -13.79 7.24 1.44
N GLY A 606 -14.21 7.20 2.69
CA GLY A 606 -15.02 6.13 3.27
C GLY A 606 -14.23 4.83 3.39
N PRO A 607 -14.36 4.10 4.51
CA PRO A 607 -13.64 2.86 4.70
C PRO A 607 -14.14 1.76 3.75
N GLY A 608 -13.26 0.79 3.47
CA GLY A 608 -13.63 -0.46 2.82
C GLY A 608 -13.71 -1.59 3.83
N PHE A 609 -14.66 -2.51 3.60
CA PHE A 609 -14.84 -3.73 4.36
C PHE A 609 -14.85 -4.94 3.45
N GLY A 610 -14.33 -6.07 3.93
CA GLY A 610 -14.38 -7.33 3.20
C GLY A 610 -14.61 -8.49 4.15
N VAL A 611 -15.16 -9.59 3.61
CA VAL A 611 -15.37 -10.86 4.30
C VAL A 611 -14.90 -11.97 3.38
N HIS A 612 -13.99 -12.81 3.84
CA HIS A 612 -13.50 -13.93 3.04
C HIS A 612 -13.95 -15.25 3.62
N VAL A 613 -14.28 -16.18 2.73
CA VAL A 613 -14.64 -17.57 3.04
C VAL A 613 -13.64 -18.48 2.34
N VAL A 614 -13.09 -19.44 3.07
CA VAL A 614 -12.11 -20.38 2.53
C VAL A 614 -12.40 -21.80 3.00
N ASP A 615 -12.28 -22.76 2.09
CA ASP A 615 -12.29 -24.20 2.41
C ASP A 615 -10.88 -24.75 2.22
N VAL A 616 -10.38 -25.47 3.22
CA VAL A 616 -9.06 -26.10 3.18
C VAL A 616 -9.13 -27.58 3.50
N GLU A 617 -8.16 -28.31 2.97
CA GLU A 617 -7.79 -29.67 3.38
C GLU A 617 -6.35 -29.62 3.91
N VAL A 618 -6.09 -30.38 4.97
CA VAL A 618 -4.77 -30.46 5.61
C VAL A 618 -4.27 -31.90 5.57
N ASP A 619 -3.14 -32.10 4.92
CA ASP A 619 -2.39 -33.36 5.03
C ASP A 619 -1.69 -33.39 6.41
N ARG A 620 -2.15 -34.28 7.27
CA ARG A 620 -1.66 -34.34 8.66
C ARG A 620 -0.24 -34.89 8.79
N GLU A 621 0.26 -35.62 7.81
CA GLU A 621 1.62 -36.20 7.81
C GLU A 621 2.63 -35.13 7.42
N THR A 622 2.32 -34.35 6.42
CA THR A 622 3.25 -33.34 5.85
C THR A 622 3.02 -31.92 6.33
N GLY A 623 1.84 -31.63 6.90
CA GLY A 623 1.43 -30.27 7.24
C GLY A 623 1.06 -29.40 6.03
N ILE A 624 0.95 -30.00 4.84
CA ILE A 624 0.55 -29.25 3.62
C ILE A 624 -0.92 -28.86 3.71
N VAL A 625 -1.19 -27.59 3.44
CA VAL A 625 -2.54 -27.03 3.36
C VAL A 625 -2.91 -26.82 1.90
N THR A 626 -3.99 -27.46 1.46
CA THR A 626 -4.56 -27.24 0.13
C THR A 626 -5.82 -26.38 0.23
N ILE A 627 -5.85 -25.28 -0.50
CA ILE A 627 -7.04 -24.42 -0.60
C ILE A 627 -7.95 -25.02 -1.66
N LEU A 628 -9.13 -25.50 -1.24
CA LEU A 628 -10.10 -26.16 -2.11
C LEU A 628 -11.02 -25.16 -2.82
N ARG A 629 -11.43 -24.11 -2.10
CA ARG A 629 -12.29 -23.04 -2.59
C ARG A 629 -12.03 -21.75 -1.84
N TYR A 630 -12.13 -20.64 -2.53
CA TYR A 630 -11.92 -19.33 -1.94
C TYR A 630 -12.90 -18.30 -2.52
N THR A 631 -13.60 -17.56 -1.65
CA THR A 631 -14.50 -16.47 -2.04
C THR A 631 -14.14 -15.21 -1.28
N ALA A 632 -13.85 -14.14 -2.02
CA ALA A 632 -13.62 -12.79 -1.50
C ALA A 632 -14.88 -11.94 -1.72
N ILE A 633 -15.45 -11.43 -0.65
CA ILE A 633 -16.60 -10.54 -0.64
C ILE A 633 -16.13 -9.17 -0.17
N GLN A 634 -16.50 -8.09 -0.84
CA GLN A 634 -16.04 -6.74 -0.46
C GLN A 634 -17.07 -5.67 -0.80
N ASP A 635 -17.23 -4.68 0.11
CA ASP A 635 -17.88 -3.41 -0.19
C ASP A 635 -16.98 -2.58 -1.11
N VAL A 636 -17.43 -2.36 -2.32
CA VAL A 636 -16.68 -1.67 -3.38
C VAL A 636 -17.25 -0.27 -3.69
N GLY A 637 -18.29 0.15 -2.93
CA GLY A 637 -19.04 1.33 -3.30
C GLY A 637 -19.77 1.10 -4.63
N THR A 638 -19.40 1.84 -5.66
CA THR A 638 -19.78 1.56 -7.05
C THR A 638 -18.56 1.10 -7.83
N ALA A 639 -18.65 -0.07 -8.44
CA ALA A 639 -17.56 -0.62 -9.25
C ALA A 639 -17.43 0.13 -10.57
N ILE A 640 -16.51 1.08 -10.69
CA ILE A 640 -16.29 1.85 -11.93
C ILE A 640 -15.91 0.92 -13.08
N HIS A 641 -14.93 0.04 -12.86
CA HIS A 641 -14.53 -1.01 -13.81
C HIS A 641 -14.54 -2.37 -13.09
N PRO A 642 -15.64 -3.13 -13.16
CA PRO A 642 -15.80 -4.38 -12.40
C PRO A 642 -14.65 -5.37 -12.57
N GLY A 643 -14.13 -5.58 -13.77
CA GLY A 643 -13.03 -6.52 -14.02
C GLY A 643 -11.73 -6.14 -13.31
N TYR A 644 -11.45 -4.85 -13.09
CA TYR A 644 -10.27 -4.43 -12.31
C TYR A 644 -10.52 -4.50 -10.81
N VAL A 645 -11.75 -4.28 -10.37
CA VAL A 645 -12.15 -4.51 -8.98
C VAL A 645 -11.96 -5.98 -8.63
N GLU A 646 -12.46 -6.91 -9.45
CA GLU A 646 -12.24 -8.36 -9.31
C GLU A 646 -10.74 -8.70 -9.22
N GLY A 647 -9.93 -8.17 -10.15
CA GLY A 647 -8.49 -8.38 -10.15
C GLY A 647 -7.79 -7.84 -8.88
N GLN A 648 -8.27 -6.72 -8.31
CA GLN A 648 -7.76 -6.22 -7.02
C GLN A 648 -8.15 -7.13 -5.85
N MET A 649 -9.38 -7.63 -5.82
CA MET A 649 -9.86 -8.55 -4.79
C MET A 649 -9.09 -9.88 -4.84
N GLN A 650 -8.93 -10.48 -6.01
CA GLN A 650 -8.15 -11.69 -6.24
C GLN A 650 -6.68 -11.51 -5.84
N GLY A 651 -6.04 -10.45 -6.36
CA GLY A 651 -4.63 -10.19 -6.09
C GLY A 651 -4.32 -9.88 -4.62
N GLY A 652 -5.25 -9.25 -3.88
CA GLY A 652 -5.10 -9.04 -2.44
C GLY A 652 -5.27 -10.33 -1.65
N ALA A 653 -6.24 -11.16 -2.01
CA ALA A 653 -6.45 -12.47 -1.40
C ALA A 653 -5.22 -13.36 -1.57
N VAL A 654 -4.62 -13.43 -2.79
CA VAL A 654 -3.41 -14.21 -3.06
C VAL A 654 -2.24 -13.77 -2.18
N GLN A 655 -2.03 -12.47 -2.02
CA GLN A 655 -0.96 -11.96 -1.14
C GLN A 655 -1.19 -12.37 0.32
N GLY A 656 -2.42 -12.27 0.82
CA GLY A 656 -2.75 -12.72 2.18
C GLY A 656 -2.64 -14.24 2.36
N ILE A 657 -2.93 -15.03 1.34
CA ILE A 657 -2.73 -16.50 1.33
C ILE A 657 -1.24 -16.83 1.42
N GLY A 658 -0.40 -16.16 0.61
CA GLY A 658 1.05 -16.35 0.66
C GLY A 658 1.62 -16.02 2.04
N TRP A 659 1.17 -14.92 2.64
CA TRP A 659 1.56 -14.54 4.01
C TRP A 659 1.08 -15.55 5.06
N ALA A 660 -0.12 -16.12 4.87
CA ALA A 660 -0.66 -17.13 5.78
C ALA A 660 0.16 -18.43 5.79
N LEU A 661 0.63 -18.89 4.62
CA LEU A 661 1.09 -20.26 4.44
C LEU A 661 2.58 -20.42 4.14
N ASN A 662 3.22 -19.44 3.48
CA ASN A 662 4.54 -19.70 2.89
C ASN A 662 5.58 -18.59 3.10
N GLU A 663 5.15 -17.33 3.10
CA GLU A 663 6.07 -16.19 2.98
C GLU A 663 6.64 -15.78 4.33
N GLU A 664 7.95 -15.71 4.43
CA GLU A 664 8.68 -15.15 5.57
C GLU A 664 10.11 -14.77 5.20
N TYR A 665 10.68 -13.82 5.92
CA TYR A 665 12.11 -13.52 5.91
C TYR A 665 12.83 -14.43 6.90
N ILE A 666 13.78 -15.23 6.42
CA ILE A 666 14.58 -16.15 7.22
C ILE A 666 15.96 -15.54 7.46
N TYR A 667 16.31 -15.32 8.72
CA TYR A 667 17.60 -14.77 9.14
C TYR A 667 18.45 -15.83 9.83
N ASP A 668 19.75 -15.84 9.51
CA ASP A 668 20.74 -16.63 10.24
C ASP A 668 21.06 -16.02 11.63
N ARG A 669 21.85 -16.73 12.43
CA ARG A 669 22.31 -16.28 13.74
C ARG A 669 23.15 -15.01 13.71
N ASN A 670 23.68 -14.61 12.56
CA ASN A 670 24.48 -13.40 12.37
C ASN A 670 23.62 -12.21 11.88
N GLY A 671 22.31 -12.39 11.81
CA GLY A 671 21.36 -11.39 11.31
C GLY A 671 21.43 -11.17 9.78
N ARG A 672 21.87 -12.17 9.02
CA ARG A 672 21.89 -12.14 7.56
C ARG A 672 20.61 -12.78 7.04
N LEU A 673 20.05 -12.17 6.01
CA LEU A 673 18.90 -12.72 5.29
C LEU A 673 19.37 -13.85 4.37
N ASP A 674 18.85 -15.06 4.58
CA ASP A 674 19.26 -16.26 3.82
C ASP A 674 18.42 -16.44 2.55
N ASN A 675 17.12 -16.12 2.58
CA ASN A 675 16.20 -16.34 1.46
C ASN A 675 15.91 -15.06 0.65
N ALA A 676 16.95 -14.42 0.14
CA ALA A 676 16.88 -13.13 -0.55
C ALA A 676 16.51 -13.25 -2.05
N GLY A 677 15.58 -14.09 -2.43
CA GLY A 677 15.19 -14.28 -3.83
C GLY A 677 13.94 -15.15 -4.00
N PHE A 678 13.32 -15.10 -5.18
CA PHE A 678 12.10 -15.87 -5.48
C PHE A 678 12.31 -17.38 -5.59
N LEU A 679 13.54 -17.86 -5.51
CA LEU A 679 13.83 -19.29 -5.41
C LEU A 679 13.49 -19.82 -4.01
N ASP A 680 13.87 -19.07 -2.98
CA ASP A 680 13.79 -19.48 -1.58
C ASP A 680 12.68 -18.75 -0.80
N TYR A 681 12.33 -17.55 -1.22
CA TYR A 681 11.15 -16.81 -0.72
C TYR A 681 9.92 -17.25 -1.49
N ARG A 682 9.16 -18.18 -0.91
CA ARG A 682 8.07 -18.89 -1.58
C ARG A 682 6.79 -18.05 -1.66
N MET A 683 6.57 -17.37 -2.78
CA MET A 683 5.27 -16.80 -3.11
C MET A 683 4.34 -17.87 -3.73
N PRO A 684 3.01 -17.78 -3.56
CA PRO A 684 2.08 -18.63 -4.26
C PRO A 684 2.23 -18.51 -5.79
N VAL A 685 2.18 -19.64 -6.47
CA VAL A 685 2.09 -19.70 -7.93
C VAL A 685 0.69 -20.14 -8.36
N ALA A 686 0.36 -20.00 -9.64
CA ALA A 686 -1.00 -20.24 -10.14
C ALA A 686 -1.52 -21.67 -9.84
N SER A 687 -0.62 -22.67 -9.75
CA SER A 687 -0.97 -24.05 -9.41
C SER A 687 -1.27 -24.29 -7.92
N ASP A 688 -0.90 -23.37 -7.04
CA ASP A 688 -1.10 -23.50 -5.60
C ASP A 688 -2.51 -23.10 -5.15
N LEU A 689 -3.29 -22.47 -6.05
CA LEU A 689 -4.56 -21.82 -5.71
C LEU A 689 -5.68 -22.20 -6.67
N PRO A 690 -6.92 -22.38 -6.16
CA PRO A 690 -8.09 -22.42 -7.03
C PRO A 690 -8.38 -21.03 -7.61
N MET A 691 -9.30 -20.95 -8.58
CA MET A 691 -9.88 -19.69 -9.00
C MET A 691 -10.55 -19.02 -7.78
N ILE A 692 -10.17 -17.79 -7.49
CA ILE A 692 -10.77 -17.00 -6.41
C ILE A 692 -12.07 -16.38 -6.92
N GLU A 693 -13.19 -16.79 -6.33
CA GLU A 693 -14.49 -16.18 -6.57
C GLU A 693 -14.56 -14.80 -5.92
N THR A 694 -15.21 -13.86 -6.58
CA THR A 694 -15.39 -12.50 -6.06
C THR A 694 -16.87 -12.13 -6.01
N ILE A 695 -17.31 -11.54 -4.91
CA ILE A 695 -18.65 -10.97 -4.74
C ILE A 695 -18.49 -9.49 -4.40
N MET A 696 -18.85 -8.64 -5.35
CA MET A 696 -18.85 -7.20 -5.14
C MET A 696 -20.17 -6.79 -4.48
N VAL A 697 -20.06 -6.18 -3.30
CA VAL A 697 -21.18 -5.56 -2.59
C VAL A 697 -21.11 -4.07 -2.85
N GLU A 698 -22.14 -3.52 -3.48
CA GLU A 698 -22.17 -2.11 -3.84
C GLU A 698 -22.96 -1.30 -2.81
N VAL A 699 -22.23 -0.66 -1.88
CA VAL A 699 -22.79 0.33 -0.95
C VAL A 699 -22.17 1.69 -1.29
N PRO A 700 -22.85 2.51 -2.11
CA PRO A 700 -22.30 3.76 -2.62
C PRO A 700 -21.81 4.71 -1.53
N ASN A 701 -20.62 5.28 -1.72
CA ASN A 701 -20.09 6.32 -0.85
C ASN A 701 -20.82 7.64 -1.13
N PRO A 702 -21.50 8.23 -0.14
CA PRO A 702 -22.31 9.44 -0.36
C PRO A 702 -21.45 10.69 -0.67
N THR A 703 -20.16 10.66 -0.41
CA THR A 703 -19.25 11.79 -0.66
C THR A 703 -18.66 11.82 -2.07
N HIS A 704 -18.96 10.81 -2.90
CA HIS A 704 -18.47 10.75 -4.29
C HIS A 704 -19.64 10.74 -5.30
N PRO A 705 -19.60 11.52 -6.40
CA PRO A 705 -20.69 11.61 -7.39
C PRO A 705 -21.12 10.26 -8.00
N TYR A 706 -20.18 9.33 -8.11
CA TYR A 706 -20.43 7.97 -8.59
C TYR A 706 -20.41 6.92 -7.47
N GLY A 707 -20.41 7.31 -6.21
CA GLY A 707 -20.45 6.38 -5.08
C GLY A 707 -19.17 5.55 -4.86
N VAL A 708 -18.01 6.00 -5.37
CA VAL A 708 -16.73 5.25 -5.33
C VAL A 708 -16.21 5.05 -3.91
N ARG A 709 -15.70 3.84 -3.63
CA ARG A 709 -14.83 3.51 -2.49
C ARG A 709 -13.50 2.96 -2.99
N GLY A 710 -12.46 3.07 -2.18
CA GLY A 710 -11.18 2.41 -2.43
C GLY A 710 -11.31 0.90 -2.22
N VAL A 711 -10.78 0.11 -3.17
CA VAL A 711 -10.90 -1.36 -3.17
C VAL A 711 -9.56 -2.07 -3.12
N GLY A 712 -8.45 -1.31 -3.22
CA GLY A 712 -7.14 -1.90 -3.49
C GLY A 712 -6.53 -2.65 -2.31
N GLU A 713 -6.82 -2.29 -1.06
CA GLU A 713 -6.08 -2.78 0.11
C GLU A 713 -6.86 -3.75 0.99
N VAL A 714 -8.15 -3.59 1.14
CA VAL A 714 -9.00 -4.47 1.98
C VAL A 714 -8.78 -5.96 1.72
N PRO A 715 -8.62 -6.45 0.46
CA PRO A 715 -8.63 -7.89 0.19
C PRO A 715 -7.46 -8.68 0.78
N ILE A 716 -6.38 -8.02 1.23
CA ILE A 716 -5.27 -8.71 1.91
C ILE A 716 -5.55 -8.93 3.41
N VAL A 717 -6.56 -8.26 3.97
CA VAL A 717 -6.77 -8.22 5.42
C VAL A 717 -7.37 -9.53 5.99
N PRO A 718 -8.45 -10.12 5.43
CA PRO A 718 -9.08 -11.31 5.99
C PRO A 718 -8.32 -12.63 5.82
N PRO A 719 -7.53 -12.88 4.74
CA PRO A 719 -7.07 -14.23 4.37
C PRO A 719 -6.36 -15.00 5.48
N MET A 720 -5.44 -14.37 6.21
CA MET A 720 -4.64 -15.05 7.23
C MET A 720 -5.50 -15.65 8.33
N ALA A 721 -6.46 -14.89 8.85
CA ALA A 721 -7.35 -15.37 9.89
C ALA A 721 -8.40 -16.35 9.36
N ALA A 722 -8.90 -16.17 8.14
CA ALA A 722 -9.82 -17.12 7.51
C ALA A 722 -9.16 -18.49 7.33
N ILE A 723 -7.94 -18.55 6.80
CA ILE A 723 -7.17 -19.78 6.61
C ILE A 723 -6.82 -20.40 7.97
N GLY A 724 -6.33 -19.62 8.93
CA GLY A 724 -6.01 -20.11 10.27
C GLY A 724 -7.23 -20.71 10.98
N SER A 725 -8.42 -20.14 10.76
CA SER A 725 -9.68 -20.67 11.28
C SER A 725 -10.09 -21.98 10.60
N ALA A 726 -9.90 -22.09 9.28
CA ALA A 726 -10.16 -23.32 8.54
C ALA A 726 -9.20 -24.45 8.99
N ILE A 727 -7.90 -24.15 9.11
CA ILE A 727 -6.89 -25.11 9.60
C ILE A 727 -7.26 -25.61 11.00
N ALA A 728 -7.64 -24.69 11.91
CA ALA A 728 -8.01 -25.06 13.27
C ALA A 728 -9.23 -26.01 13.31
N ARG A 729 -10.22 -25.80 12.43
CA ARG A 729 -11.39 -26.70 12.32
C ARG A 729 -11.04 -28.04 11.68
N ALA A 730 -10.13 -28.07 10.69
CA ALA A 730 -9.70 -29.30 10.03
C ALA A 730 -8.84 -30.19 10.95
N THR A 731 -8.03 -29.58 11.82
CA THR A 731 -6.99 -30.29 12.57
C THR A 731 -7.23 -30.37 14.07
N GLY A 732 -8.02 -29.48 14.64
CA GLY A 732 -8.14 -29.25 16.09
C GLY A 732 -6.99 -28.39 16.66
N VAL A 733 -6.00 -27.99 15.86
CA VAL A 733 -4.84 -27.22 16.29
C VAL A 733 -4.96 -25.75 15.87
N ARG A 734 -4.94 -24.85 16.82
CA ARG A 734 -4.94 -23.38 16.57
C ARG A 734 -3.50 -22.88 16.43
N MET A 735 -3.10 -22.58 15.20
CA MET A 735 -1.84 -21.90 14.96
C MET A 735 -1.93 -20.45 15.43
N THR A 736 -0.85 -19.94 16.01
CA THR A 736 -0.76 -18.56 16.53
C THR A 736 0.44 -17.80 15.95
N GLU A 737 1.19 -18.42 15.06
CA GLU A 737 2.35 -17.87 14.39
C GLU A 737 2.23 -18.02 12.87
N LEU A 738 2.60 -16.97 12.12
CA LEU A 738 2.67 -16.95 10.67
C LEU A 738 4.13 -16.97 10.17
N PRO A 739 4.36 -17.64 9.02
CA PRO A 739 3.42 -18.44 8.22
C PRO A 739 3.10 -19.79 8.90
N MET A 740 1.91 -20.31 8.62
CA MET A 740 1.50 -21.69 8.99
C MET A 740 2.08 -22.68 7.96
N SER A 741 3.39 -22.61 7.78
CA SER A 741 4.12 -23.41 6.78
C SER A 741 4.06 -24.91 7.11
N PRO A 742 4.22 -25.82 6.11
CA PRO A 742 4.15 -27.23 6.33
C PRO A 742 5.01 -27.75 7.50
N PRO A 743 6.29 -27.35 7.66
CA PRO A 743 7.10 -27.79 8.80
C PRO A 743 6.55 -27.32 10.16
N ARG A 744 6.03 -26.08 10.23
CA ARG A 744 5.45 -25.55 11.48
C ARG A 744 4.14 -26.24 11.83
N LEU A 745 3.28 -26.46 10.83
CA LEU A 745 2.00 -27.11 11.04
C LEU A 745 2.18 -28.59 11.39
N SER A 746 3.05 -29.35 10.69
CA SER A 746 3.39 -30.73 11.04
C SER A 746 3.90 -30.83 12.48
N ALA A 747 4.87 -29.98 12.86
CA ALA A 747 5.35 -29.96 14.24
C ALA A 747 4.26 -29.65 15.28
N ALA A 748 3.31 -28.78 14.94
CA ALA A 748 2.19 -28.46 15.82
C ALA A 748 1.16 -29.62 15.91
N LEU A 749 0.99 -30.38 14.84
CA LEU A 749 0.13 -31.58 14.81
C LEU A 749 0.71 -32.74 15.63
N ASP A 750 2.03 -32.86 15.66
CA ASP A 750 2.75 -33.92 16.42
C ASP A 750 2.91 -33.56 17.91
N ALA A 751 2.74 -32.27 18.26
CA ALA A 751 2.85 -31.82 19.64
C ALA A 751 1.71 -32.46 20.50
N PRO A 752 2.00 -32.92 21.71
CA PRO A 752 0.96 -33.37 22.62
C PRO A 752 -0.01 -32.19 22.87
N PRO A 753 -1.34 -32.46 22.94
CA PRO A 753 -2.31 -31.42 23.19
C PRO A 753 -1.89 -30.63 24.43
N PRO A 754 -1.94 -29.28 24.40
CA PRO A 754 -1.58 -28.49 25.56
C PRO A 754 -2.41 -28.99 26.75
N ARG A 755 -1.73 -29.41 27.82
CA ARG A 755 -2.43 -29.69 29.09
C ARG A 755 -3.18 -28.41 29.43
N LEU A 756 -4.50 -28.48 29.39
CA LEU A 756 -5.35 -27.44 29.96
C LEU A 756 -4.84 -27.24 31.38
N ALA A 757 -4.15 -26.14 31.62
CA ALA A 757 -3.85 -25.74 32.98
C ALA A 757 -5.19 -25.52 33.66
N ALA A 758 -5.55 -26.45 34.53
CA ALA A 758 -6.58 -26.24 35.50
C ALA A 758 -6.02 -25.16 36.44
N GLU A 759 -6.47 -23.92 36.26
CA GLU A 759 -6.56 -22.92 37.33
C GLU A 759 -7.37 -21.72 36.83
#